data_b1ff8376c43f2ae6c96cfea27f62e3ac
#
_entry.id   b1ff8376c43f2ae6c96cfea27f62e3ac
#
_cell.length_a   1.000
_cell.length_b   1.000
_cell.length_c   1.000
_cell.angle_alpha   90.00
_cell.angle_beta   90.00
_cell.angle_gamma   90.00
#
_symmetry.space_group_name_H-M   'P 1'
#
loop_
_entity.id
_entity.type
_entity.pdbx_description
1 polymer ?
#
loop_
_entity_poly.entity_id
_entity_poly.type
_entity_poly.pdbx_seq_one_letter_code
_entity_poly.pdbx_strand_id
1 'polypeptide(L)'
;MKKLFIKTISLIMTAIIILSAFAGCDKSEANSKIMYSNLASQQVLNKLTEMMTYADISDNRQNILLEHIKQFNSIVSPDSLAAEFEEYNPEKAKYDPYDLQDEWNEKSPDFMGYNCRITAFSLFREFLDISADSEIRDEMIVLDLYASGEDSSAFIKSDDEKAFSVLYSTVPTILTKDTEIHIKALQKDWNERGIKFLDNEKASLISVVFHEAIDENDSYLFIGHTGVLFDYNDKLYFLEKLAFQEPYQITEFENRSQLNDYLMTKYDVAFDQPTAAPFIMENDELLEGYKSITAENEKKFVDAISYDMELTLDTKKNTLNEKVHIEIENKTDAPLTELCLRDMTPSALKFAEENYSSDNKDLKSQIYSITLKDSTTPLEYKFGDDKTVIYVSLGEDDKIEVGQRQTITVSMETDIPHRGDRFGFRKTEEGKIYCLSFCYPYLADNENGKWETYPYFDDGENRSYDPADYSVTLHAPESYTVAMAGVEQTENGTSTVKLESARDFAVVVCDFMKKDTFDVNGITVNSYYLDGKFTDEYRKITNAVAEDSLRIFSEEIGAYPYKELDIAPCLLGYGYGGMEYPGLVMANASGFYDNSFFDAISHEEKISHEIAHQWFYGVVGNNEYLEAWIDEGFATLLEKDVFGLADCKAHKVVAELEKDYPDLEQKEQIRTELIEYAREGYKGFYLNTPPHDFSEERFYGDAEYNGSYAFLQEVRLLIGDDAFKDMLRSYYETFYMKTVTTKEVLDFIRTYNNSKEMDEIIDFYFK
;
A
#
# COMPACT_ATOMS: atom_id res chain seq x y z
N MET A 1 -34.38 17.07 -2.87
CA MET A 1 -33.13 17.10 -2.12
C MET A 1 -33.08 16.04 -1.02
N LYS A 2 -34.07 15.93 -0.07
CA LYS A 2 -34.04 14.87 0.97
C LYS A 2 -33.97 13.41 0.42
N LYS A 3 -34.79 13.07 -0.60
CA LYS A 3 -34.75 11.72 -1.23
C LYS A 3 -33.43 11.41 -1.95
N LEU A 4 -32.73 12.42 -2.47
CA LEU A 4 -31.43 12.27 -3.14
C LEU A 4 -30.31 12.09 -2.10
N PHE A 5 -30.39 12.84 -0.99
CA PHE A 5 -29.44 12.77 0.12
C PHE A 5 -29.48 11.40 0.84
N ILE A 6 -30.69 10.87 1.09
CA ILE A 6 -30.89 9.53 1.69
C ILE A 6 -30.37 8.41 0.76
N LYS A 7 -30.59 8.52 -0.57
CA LYS A 7 -30.03 7.56 -1.52
C LYS A 7 -28.50 7.59 -1.57
N THR A 8 -27.88 8.74 -1.45
CA THR A 8 -26.42 8.90 -1.48
C THR A 8 -25.77 8.33 -0.20
N ILE A 9 -26.35 8.58 0.97
CA ILE A 9 -25.84 8.02 2.25
C ILE A 9 -26.11 6.50 2.33
N SER A 10 -27.26 6.02 1.85
CA SER A 10 -27.53 4.57 1.76
C SER A 10 -26.57 3.88 0.79
N LEU A 11 -26.19 4.52 -0.33
CA LEU A 11 -25.20 3.99 -1.27
C LEU A 11 -23.78 3.88 -0.65
N ILE A 12 -23.39 4.87 0.15
CA ILE A 12 -22.06 4.89 0.80
C ILE A 12 -21.97 3.80 1.88
N MET A 13 -23.01 3.63 2.71
CA MET A 13 -23.05 2.55 3.71
C MET A 13 -23.17 1.15 3.08
N THR A 14 -23.84 1.02 1.93
CA THR A 14 -23.98 -0.26 1.22
C THR A 14 -22.68 -0.62 0.48
N ALA A 15 -21.94 0.35 -0.04
CA ALA A 15 -20.65 0.13 -0.68
C ALA A 15 -19.59 -0.43 0.29
N ILE A 16 -19.60 -0.03 1.56
CA ILE A 16 -18.69 -0.57 2.59
C ILE A 16 -18.96 -2.06 2.90
N ILE A 17 -20.18 -2.54 2.70
CA ILE A 17 -20.58 -3.92 3.01
C ILE A 17 -20.34 -4.87 1.81
N ILE A 18 -20.30 -4.37 0.57
CA ILE A 18 -20.19 -5.20 -0.65
C ILE A 18 -18.74 -5.57 -1.01
N LEU A 19 -17.74 -4.84 -0.51
CA LEU A 19 -16.31 -5.11 -0.80
C LEU A 19 -15.67 -6.21 0.06
N SER A 20 -16.39 -6.80 1.02
CA SER A 20 -15.85 -7.79 1.97
C SER A 20 -15.96 -9.26 1.54
N ALA A 21 -16.25 -9.57 0.28
CA ALA A 21 -16.52 -10.96 -0.14
C ALA A 21 -15.28 -11.77 -0.59
N PHE A 22 -14.08 -11.22 -0.62
CA PHE A 22 -12.91 -11.95 -1.13
C PHE A 22 -11.65 -11.73 -0.28
N ALA A 23 -11.49 -12.54 0.76
CA ALA A 23 -10.20 -12.81 1.36
C ALA A 23 -10.07 -14.32 1.58
N GLY A 24 -9.18 -14.94 0.82
CA GLY A 24 -8.96 -16.38 0.87
C GLY A 24 -8.31 -16.82 2.18
N CYS A 25 -8.83 -17.86 2.79
CA CYS A 25 -8.36 -18.45 4.03
C CYS A 25 -7.45 -19.64 3.74
N ASP A 26 -6.25 -19.60 4.28
CA ASP A 26 -5.32 -20.73 4.28
C ASP A 26 -5.81 -21.83 5.24
N LYS A 27 -5.65 -23.08 4.84
CA LYS A 27 -6.21 -24.25 5.53
C LYS A 27 -5.31 -24.70 6.68
N SER A 28 -5.78 -24.57 7.92
CA SER A 28 -5.31 -25.44 9.01
C SER A 28 -6.42 -25.73 10.03
N GLU A 29 -6.59 -27.02 10.32
CA GLU A 29 -7.39 -27.66 11.36
C GLU A 29 -8.91 -27.77 11.17
N ALA A 30 -9.46 -28.94 11.55
CA ALA A 30 -10.85 -29.35 11.38
C ALA A 30 -11.82 -28.38 12.10
N ASN A 31 -12.24 -27.32 11.42
CA ASN A 31 -13.28 -26.42 11.92
C ASN A 31 -14.65 -27.09 11.76
N SER A 32 -15.41 -27.15 12.85
CA SER A 32 -16.84 -27.47 12.81
C SER A 32 -17.54 -26.41 11.94
N LYS A 33 -18.45 -26.88 11.08
CA LYS A 33 -19.16 -26.03 10.13
C LYS A 33 -20.05 -25.04 10.86
N ILE A 34 -19.95 -23.78 10.47
CA ILE A 34 -20.87 -22.72 10.93
C ILE A 34 -22.23 -22.97 10.24
N MET A 35 -23.32 -22.98 11.03
CA MET A 35 -24.67 -23.19 10.53
C MET A 35 -25.52 -21.95 10.76
N TYR A 36 -26.35 -21.56 9.77
CA TYR A 36 -27.22 -20.42 9.88
C TYR A 36 -28.64 -20.67 9.37
N SER A 37 -29.58 -19.84 9.81
CA SER A 37 -30.94 -19.80 9.28
C SER A 37 -31.47 -18.35 9.24
N ASN A 38 -32.28 -18.04 8.23
CA ASN A 38 -33.02 -16.76 8.15
C ASN A 38 -34.41 -16.81 8.83
N LEU A 39 -34.61 -17.76 9.76
CA LEU A 39 -35.81 -17.84 10.60
C LEU A 39 -37.13 -17.96 9.83
N ALA A 40 -37.11 -18.61 8.64
CA ALA A 40 -38.31 -18.72 7.80
C ALA A 40 -39.14 -19.99 8.10
N SER A 41 -38.60 -20.95 8.86
CA SER A 41 -39.37 -22.13 9.27
C SER A 41 -39.95 -22.00 10.69
N GLN A 42 -41.11 -22.65 10.93
CA GLN A 42 -41.71 -22.68 12.26
C GLN A 42 -40.84 -23.44 13.27
N GLN A 43 -40.04 -24.43 12.84
CA GLN A 43 -39.14 -25.17 13.71
C GLN A 43 -38.05 -24.28 14.27
N VAL A 44 -37.42 -23.48 13.43
CA VAL A 44 -36.35 -22.53 13.85
C VAL A 44 -36.92 -21.40 14.69
N LEU A 45 -38.11 -20.86 14.37
CA LEU A 45 -38.82 -19.88 15.19
C LEU A 45 -39.16 -20.40 16.59
N ASN A 46 -39.57 -21.67 16.72
CA ASN A 46 -39.81 -22.29 18.00
C ASN A 46 -38.52 -22.43 18.83
N LYS A 47 -37.39 -22.81 18.18
CA LYS A 47 -36.07 -22.88 18.83
C LYS A 47 -35.63 -21.50 19.32
N LEU A 48 -35.81 -20.44 18.51
CA LEU A 48 -35.54 -19.07 18.93
C LEU A 48 -36.39 -18.64 20.12
N THR A 49 -37.69 -19.01 20.14
CA THR A 49 -38.58 -18.71 21.26
C THR A 49 -38.14 -19.42 22.54
N GLU A 50 -37.71 -20.69 22.46
CA GLU A 50 -37.15 -21.43 23.58
C GLU A 50 -35.89 -20.75 24.14
N MET A 51 -34.97 -20.30 23.30
CA MET A 51 -33.75 -19.58 23.70
C MET A 51 -34.07 -18.24 24.35
N MET A 52 -34.96 -17.46 23.80
CA MET A 52 -35.40 -16.18 24.39
C MET A 52 -36.06 -16.37 25.74
N THR A 53 -36.90 -17.40 25.87
CA THR A 53 -37.55 -17.74 27.15
C THR A 53 -36.53 -18.21 28.18
N TYR A 54 -35.57 -19.05 27.77
CA TYR A 54 -34.46 -19.50 28.61
C TYR A 54 -33.60 -18.33 29.11
N ALA A 55 -33.39 -17.32 28.26
CA ALA A 55 -32.63 -16.13 28.59
C ALA A 55 -33.45 -15.06 29.37
N ASP A 56 -34.63 -15.39 29.86
CA ASP A 56 -35.52 -14.54 30.66
C ASP A 56 -35.98 -13.25 29.95
N ILE A 57 -35.98 -13.25 28.59
CA ILE A 57 -36.56 -12.15 27.81
C ILE A 57 -38.07 -12.15 27.91
N SER A 58 -38.68 -11.00 28.17
CA SER A 58 -40.14 -10.90 28.35
C SER A 58 -40.94 -11.30 27.11
N ASP A 59 -42.10 -11.93 27.30
CA ASP A 59 -43.03 -12.33 26.22
C ASP A 59 -43.35 -11.19 25.27
N ASN A 60 -43.41 -9.96 25.76
CA ASN A 60 -43.71 -8.80 24.95
C ASN A 60 -42.62 -8.50 23.93
N ARG A 61 -41.35 -8.55 24.34
CA ARG A 61 -40.19 -8.35 23.44
C ARG A 61 -40.01 -9.51 22.48
N GLN A 62 -40.21 -10.73 22.95
CA GLN A 62 -40.22 -11.92 22.09
C GLN A 62 -41.25 -11.78 20.96
N ASN A 63 -42.49 -11.42 21.29
CA ASN A 63 -43.58 -11.27 20.32
C ASN A 63 -43.27 -10.18 19.28
N ILE A 64 -42.74 -9.04 19.69
CA ILE A 64 -42.38 -7.96 18.78
C ILE A 64 -41.33 -8.45 17.77
N LEU A 65 -40.25 -9.08 18.22
CA LEU A 65 -39.24 -9.60 17.33
C LEU A 65 -39.83 -10.64 16.35
N LEU A 66 -40.62 -11.59 16.86
CA LEU A 66 -41.27 -12.62 16.02
C LEU A 66 -42.23 -12.04 14.98
N GLU A 67 -42.93 -10.95 15.31
CA GLU A 67 -43.77 -10.23 14.34
C GLU A 67 -42.92 -9.57 13.24
N HIS A 68 -41.84 -8.89 13.60
CA HIS A 68 -40.93 -8.26 12.63
C HIS A 68 -40.27 -9.30 11.70
N ILE A 69 -39.82 -10.42 12.24
CA ILE A 69 -39.28 -11.53 11.43
C ILE A 69 -40.32 -12.04 10.44
N LYS A 70 -41.54 -12.30 10.89
CA LYS A 70 -42.64 -12.78 10.06
C LYS A 70 -43.03 -11.76 8.99
N GLN A 71 -43.06 -10.47 9.33
CA GLN A 71 -43.31 -9.39 8.39
C GLN A 71 -42.27 -9.41 7.27
N PHE A 72 -40.98 -9.40 7.62
CA PHE A 72 -39.88 -9.42 6.66
C PHE A 72 -39.97 -10.65 5.75
N ASN A 73 -40.07 -11.84 6.33
CA ASN A 73 -40.11 -13.11 5.59
C ASN A 73 -41.37 -13.24 4.72
N SER A 74 -42.44 -12.48 4.98
CA SER A 74 -43.64 -12.44 4.12
C SER A 74 -43.48 -11.54 2.90
N ILE A 75 -42.52 -10.64 2.90
CA ILE A 75 -42.27 -9.66 1.84
C ILE A 75 -41.30 -10.21 0.80
N VAL A 76 -40.19 -10.80 1.24
CA VAL A 76 -39.12 -11.28 0.35
C VAL A 76 -39.41 -12.67 -0.20
N SER A 77 -38.76 -13.02 -1.32
CA SER A 77 -38.89 -14.34 -1.93
C SER A 77 -38.44 -15.46 -0.98
N PRO A 78 -39.23 -16.53 -0.80
CA PRO A 78 -38.81 -17.68 0.02
C PRO A 78 -37.52 -18.36 -0.43
N ASP A 79 -37.19 -18.27 -1.73
CA ASP A 79 -35.97 -18.87 -2.29
C ASP A 79 -34.71 -18.08 -1.87
N SER A 80 -34.85 -16.83 -1.45
CA SER A 80 -33.82 -15.97 -0.93
C SER A 80 -33.49 -16.23 0.56
N LEU A 81 -34.21 -17.14 1.24
CA LEU A 81 -34.08 -17.38 2.67
C LEU A 81 -33.61 -18.81 2.99
N ALA A 82 -32.70 -18.93 3.93
CA ALA A 82 -32.38 -20.20 4.58
C ALA A 82 -33.46 -20.50 5.64
N ALA A 83 -34.46 -21.32 5.29
CA ALA A 83 -35.58 -21.62 6.18
C ALA A 83 -35.17 -22.45 7.40
N GLU A 84 -34.37 -23.49 7.18
CA GLU A 84 -33.76 -24.33 8.22
C GLU A 84 -32.29 -23.97 8.39
N PHE A 85 -31.62 -24.58 9.39
CA PHE A 85 -30.17 -24.43 9.52
C PHE A 85 -29.45 -25.11 8.39
N GLU A 86 -28.63 -24.34 7.65
CA GLU A 86 -27.74 -24.82 6.59
C GLU A 86 -26.33 -24.29 6.79
N GLU A 87 -25.36 -24.86 6.08
CA GLU A 87 -23.96 -24.49 6.19
C GLU A 87 -23.75 -23.05 5.65
N TYR A 88 -23.14 -22.20 6.45
CA TYR A 88 -22.76 -20.83 6.06
C TYR A 88 -21.62 -20.89 5.04
N ASN A 89 -21.79 -20.23 3.91
CA ASN A 89 -20.74 -20.04 2.91
C ASN A 89 -20.73 -18.57 2.48
N PRO A 90 -19.70 -17.79 2.85
CA PRO A 90 -19.61 -16.37 2.52
C PRO A 90 -19.56 -16.11 1.00
N GLU A 91 -19.05 -17.08 0.21
CA GLU A 91 -18.93 -16.95 -1.26
C GLU A 91 -20.23 -17.23 -2.01
N LYS A 92 -21.27 -17.71 -1.32
CA LYS A 92 -22.55 -18.12 -1.94
C LYS A 92 -23.73 -17.56 -1.18
N ALA A 93 -23.94 -16.25 -1.34
CA ALA A 93 -25.16 -15.63 -0.85
C ALA A 93 -26.39 -16.20 -1.61
N LYS A 94 -27.50 -16.42 -0.88
CA LYS A 94 -28.78 -16.88 -1.47
C LYS A 94 -29.53 -15.77 -2.20
N TYR A 95 -29.10 -14.52 -2.03
CA TYR A 95 -29.80 -13.33 -2.53
C TYR A 95 -28.81 -12.26 -2.93
N ASP A 96 -29.25 -11.39 -3.83
CA ASP A 96 -28.63 -10.11 -4.06
C ASP A 96 -29.32 -9.08 -3.13
N PRO A 97 -28.57 -8.30 -2.32
CA PRO A 97 -29.15 -7.28 -1.42
C PRO A 97 -30.00 -6.23 -2.15
N TYR A 98 -29.68 -5.91 -3.40
CA TYR A 98 -30.46 -4.96 -4.21
C TYR A 98 -31.80 -5.53 -4.63
N ASP A 99 -31.85 -6.82 -5.00
CA ASP A 99 -33.10 -7.51 -5.33
C ASP A 99 -34.04 -7.53 -4.12
N LEU A 100 -33.50 -7.83 -2.92
CA LEU A 100 -34.29 -7.77 -1.69
C LEU A 100 -34.78 -6.35 -1.35
N GLN A 101 -33.95 -5.35 -1.61
CA GLN A 101 -34.34 -3.95 -1.43
C GLN A 101 -35.51 -3.57 -2.35
N ASP A 102 -35.45 -3.99 -3.60
CA ASP A 102 -36.53 -3.74 -4.56
C ASP A 102 -37.81 -4.46 -4.15
N GLU A 103 -37.76 -5.73 -3.74
CA GLU A 103 -38.91 -6.48 -3.22
C GLU A 103 -39.52 -5.80 -1.97
N TRP A 104 -38.68 -5.30 -1.07
CA TRP A 104 -39.12 -4.57 0.11
C TRP A 104 -39.80 -3.24 -0.27
N ASN A 105 -39.17 -2.44 -1.13
CA ASN A 105 -39.68 -1.14 -1.56
C ASN A 105 -41.00 -1.23 -2.33
N GLU A 106 -41.22 -2.32 -3.10
CA GLU A 106 -42.48 -2.56 -3.79
C GLU A 106 -43.65 -2.76 -2.81
N LYS A 107 -43.42 -3.47 -1.69
CA LYS A 107 -44.48 -3.88 -0.75
C LYS A 107 -44.56 -2.98 0.48
N SER A 108 -43.47 -2.27 0.81
CA SER A 108 -43.37 -1.40 2.00
C SER A 108 -42.67 -0.08 1.66
N PRO A 109 -43.19 0.73 0.72
CA PRO A 109 -42.51 1.90 0.17
C PRO A 109 -42.29 3.04 1.16
N ASP A 110 -43.04 3.08 2.25
CA ASP A 110 -43.05 4.13 3.25
C ASP A 110 -42.26 3.76 4.53
N PHE A 111 -41.78 2.53 4.64
CA PHE A 111 -41.03 2.05 5.79
C PHE A 111 -39.74 1.35 5.34
N MET A 112 -38.60 1.88 5.76
CA MET A 112 -37.30 1.34 5.34
C MET A 112 -36.90 0.02 6.03
N GLY A 113 -37.64 -0.43 7.02
CA GLY A 113 -37.34 -1.61 7.83
C GLY A 113 -36.54 -1.29 9.10
N TYR A 114 -36.19 -2.32 9.85
CA TYR A 114 -35.29 -2.25 11.01
C TYR A 114 -33.89 -2.75 10.64
N ASN A 115 -32.89 -2.22 11.34
CA ASN A 115 -31.51 -2.66 11.21
C ASN A 115 -31.02 -3.47 12.43
N CYS A 116 -29.70 -3.77 12.48
CA CYS A 116 -29.08 -4.50 13.56
C CYS A 116 -29.26 -3.80 14.93
N ARG A 117 -29.02 -2.48 14.99
CA ARG A 117 -29.07 -1.69 16.25
C ARG A 117 -30.47 -1.64 16.85
N ILE A 118 -31.49 -1.33 16.05
CA ILE A 118 -32.88 -1.29 16.52
C ILE A 118 -33.32 -2.67 16.98
N THR A 119 -33.00 -3.72 16.23
CA THR A 119 -33.38 -5.11 16.54
C THR A 119 -32.73 -5.59 17.84
N ALA A 120 -31.39 -5.45 17.94
CA ALA A 120 -30.67 -5.91 19.13
C ALA A 120 -31.06 -5.13 20.39
N PHE A 121 -31.17 -3.80 20.29
CA PHE A 121 -31.63 -2.96 21.40
C PHE A 121 -33.04 -3.34 21.86
N SER A 122 -34.00 -3.47 20.95
CA SER A 122 -35.35 -3.84 21.28
C SER A 122 -35.42 -5.15 22.07
N LEU A 123 -34.67 -6.15 21.65
CA LEU A 123 -34.65 -7.46 22.31
C LEU A 123 -33.92 -7.42 23.65
N PHE A 124 -32.76 -6.76 23.72
CA PHE A 124 -31.86 -6.76 24.87
C PHE A 124 -32.12 -5.63 25.89
N ARG A 125 -33.07 -4.71 25.61
CA ARG A 125 -33.36 -3.50 26.41
C ARG A 125 -33.60 -3.73 27.90
N GLU A 126 -34.12 -4.87 28.28
CA GLU A 126 -34.43 -5.19 29.70
C GLU A 126 -33.17 -5.47 30.52
N PHE A 127 -32.07 -5.76 29.87
CA PHE A 127 -30.74 -5.98 30.46
C PHE A 127 -29.83 -4.75 30.36
N LEU A 128 -30.41 -3.57 30.04
CA LEU A 128 -29.67 -2.30 29.96
C LEU A 128 -30.26 -1.32 30.99
N ASP A 129 -29.39 -0.84 31.89
CA ASP A 129 -29.69 0.32 32.76
C ASP A 129 -28.96 1.55 32.20
N ILE A 130 -29.70 2.44 31.55
CA ILE A 130 -29.18 3.60 30.85
C ILE A 130 -29.84 4.85 31.36
N SER A 131 -29.04 5.84 31.79
CA SER A 131 -29.55 7.16 32.24
C SER A 131 -30.05 7.96 31.03
N ALA A 132 -31.33 8.36 31.09
CA ALA A 132 -31.95 9.18 30.06
C ALA A 132 -31.47 10.64 30.07
N ASP A 133 -30.67 11.07 31.04
CA ASP A 133 -30.13 12.44 31.15
C ASP A 133 -28.71 12.56 30.58
N SER A 134 -28.18 11.49 30.00
CA SER A 134 -26.83 11.44 29.41
C SER A 134 -26.77 12.20 28.09
N GLU A 135 -25.57 12.65 27.77
CA GLU A 135 -25.24 13.26 26.47
C GLU A 135 -25.55 12.33 25.30
N ILE A 136 -26.11 12.88 24.23
CA ILE A 136 -26.41 12.16 22.98
C ILE A 136 -25.61 12.81 21.87
N ARG A 137 -24.91 11.97 21.07
CA ARG A 137 -24.20 12.29 19.84
C ARG A 137 -24.74 11.37 18.75
N ASP A 138 -25.72 11.87 17.99
CA ASP A 138 -26.60 11.06 17.15
C ASP A 138 -26.22 11.07 15.64
N GLU A 139 -25.05 11.57 15.29
CA GLU A 139 -24.59 11.71 13.91
C GLU A 139 -24.65 10.38 13.13
N MET A 140 -24.30 9.27 13.79
CA MET A 140 -24.22 7.94 13.15
C MET A 140 -25.53 7.13 13.23
N ILE A 141 -26.57 7.63 13.87
CA ILE A 141 -27.87 6.93 14.06
C ILE A 141 -29.07 7.65 13.43
N VAL A 142 -28.82 8.61 12.55
CA VAL A 142 -29.89 9.40 11.89
C VAL A 142 -30.90 8.53 11.14
N LEU A 143 -30.42 7.48 10.47
CA LEU A 143 -31.30 6.55 9.74
C LEU A 143 -32.10 5.65 10.67
N ASP A 144 -31.53 5.26 11.80
CA ASP A 144 -32.20 4.47 12.84
C ASP A 144 -33.37 5.29 13.47
N LEU A 145 -33.10 6.55 13.81
CA LEU A 145 -34.10 7.45 14.34
C LEU A 145 -35.21 7.77 13.30
N TYR A 146 -34.83 7.84 12.02
CA TYR A 146 -35.84 7.99 10.96
C TYR A 146 -36.72 6.74 10.86
N ALA A 147 -36.15 5.54 10.86
CA ALA A 147 -36.89 4.27 10.78
C ALA A 147 -37.81 4.10 12.02
N SER A 148 -37.33 4.41 13.22
CA SER A 148 -38.12 4.34 14.45
C SER A 148 -39.24 5.38 14.48
N GLY A 149 -39.08 6.51 13.78
CA GLY A 149 -40.13 7.51 13.60
C GLY A 149 -41.25 7.08 12.64
N GLU A 150 -40.97 6.17 11.70
CA GLU A 150 -41.94 5.56 10.79
C GLU A 150 -42.73 4.43 11.47
N ASP A 151 -42.05 3.58 12.26
CA ASP A 151 -42.66 2.55 13.10
C ASP A 151 -41.91 2.44 14.42
N SER A 152 -42.53 2.82 15.50
CA SER A 152 -41.97 2.79 16.85
C SER A 152 -42.29 1.51 17.63
N SER A 153 -42.78 0.46 16.99
CA SER A 153 -43.16 -0.80 17.65
C SER A 153 -42.03 -1.51 18.40
N ALA A 154 -40.77 -1.26 17.96
CA ALA A 154 -39.58 -1.75 18.65
C ALA A 154 -39.29 -1.04 19.99
N PHE A 155 -39.81 0.17 20.21
CA PHE A 155 -39.59 0.98 21.41
C PHE A 155 -40.84 0.95 22.30
N ILE A 156 -40.81 0.13 23.31
CA ILE A 156 -41.98 -0.15 24.17
C ILE A 156 -42.14 0.89 25.29
N LYS A 157 -41.00 1.33 25.87
CA LYS A 157 -40.99 2.29 26.97
C LYS A 157 -40.88 3.73 26.42
N SER A 158 -41.42 4.69 27.17
CA SER A 158 -41.38 6.11 26.79
C SER A 158 -39.98 6.72 26.66
N ASP A 159 -38.95 6.07 27.25
CA ASP A 159 -37.57 6.46 27.27
C ASP A 159 -36.68 5.59 26.36
N ASP A 160 -37.25 4.60 25.68
CA ASP A 160 -36.47 3.65 24.85
C ASP A 160 -35.70 4.34 23.71
N GLU A 161 -36.33 5.30 23.00
CA GLU A 161 -35.68 6.06 21.93
C GLU A 161 -34.46 6.84 22.45
N LYS A 162 -34.60 7.46 23.61
CA LYS A 162 -33.54 8.21 24.24
C LYS A 162 -32.41 7.29 24.74
N ALA A 163 -32.77 6.17 25.37
CA ALA A 163 -31.82 5.15 25.82
C ALA A 163 -31.07 4.52 24.64
N PHE A 164 -31.74 4.30 23.51
CA PHE A 164 -31.16 3.88 22.24
C PHE A 164 -30.12 4.89 21.76
N SER A 165 -30.48 6.17 21.69
CA SER A 165 -29.58 7.23 21.25
C SER A 165 -28.37 7.38 22.17
N VAL A 166 -28.53 7.18 23.49
CA VAL A 166 -27.38 7.18 24.42
C VAL A 166 -26.46 6.00 24.18
N LEU A 167 -26.97 4.78 24.00
CA LEU A 167 -26.12 3.58 23.79
C LEU A 167 -25.30 3.67 22.51
N TYR A 168 -25.93 4.10 21.41
CA TYR A 168 -25.32 4.13 20.08
C TYR A 168 -24.72 5.50 19.68
N SER A 169 -24.57 6.41 20.63
CA SER A 169 -23.84 7.67 20.43
C SER A 169 -22.39 7.40 20.07
N THR A 170 -21.81 8.26 19.23
CA THR A 170 -20.37 8.25 18.95
C THR A 170 -19.56 8.51 20.22
N VAL A 171 -18.34 7.98 20.27
CA VAL A 171 -17.39 8.13 21.38
C VAL A 171 -16.13 8.81 20.88
N PRO A 172 -15.80 10.04 21.29
CA PRO A 172 -14.59 10.72 20.87
C PRO A 172 -13.33 9.94 21.28
N THR A 173 -12.38 9.85 20.37
CA THR A 173 -11.10 9.19 20.60
C THR A 173 -9.97 9.92 19.86
N ILE A 174 -8.75 9.41 19.91
CA ILE A 174 -7.61 9.95 19.17
C ILE A 174 -7.35 9.11 17.92
N LEU A 175 -6.70 9.71 16.91
CA LEU A 175 -6.28 8.99 15.73
C LEU A 175 -5.06 8.11 16.05
N THR A 176 -5.26 6.82 16.18
CA THR A 176 -4.22 5.80 16.40
C THR A 176 -4.73 4.43 15.96
N LYS A 177 -3.84 3.54 15.57
CA LYS A 177 -4.17 2.15 15.28
C LYS A 177 -4.21 1.25 16.52
N ASP A 178 -3.84 1.76 17.70
CA ASP A 178 -3.83 1.01 18.95
C ASP A 178 -5.26 0.76 19.45
N THR A 179 -5.76 -0.44 19.21
CA THR A 179 -7.11 -0.88 19.61
C THR A 179 -7.33 -0.84 21.12
N GLU A 180 -6.30 -1.05 21.95
CA GLU A 180 -6.46 -0.98 23.41
C GLU A 180 -6.84 0.42 23.91
N ILE A 181 -6.33 1.47 23.25
CA ILE A 181 -6.70 2.85 23.57
C ILE A 181 -8.19 3.07 23.32
N HIS A 182 -8.70 2.54 22.22
CA HIS A 182 -10.11 2.68 21.82
C HIS A 182 -11.05 1.90 22.73
N ILE A 183 -10.68 0.68 23.12
CA ILE A 183 -11.44 -0.12 24.09
C ILE A 183 -11.58 0.63 25.41
N LYS A 184 -10.47 1.17 25.93
CA LYS A 184 -10.46 1.97 27.16
C LYS A 184 -11.28 3.26 27.04
N ALA A 185 -11.21 3.94 25.88
CA ALA A 185 -12.01 5.14 25.60
C ALA A 185 -13.52 4.84 25.61
N LEU A 186 -13.93 3.74 24.95
CA LEU A 186 -15.32 3.28 24.91
C LEU A 186 -15.85 2.93 26.31
N GLN A 187 -15.13 2.10 27.06
CA GLN A 187 -15.50 1.70 28.41
C GLN A 187 -15.61 2.87 29.37
N LYS A 188 -14.67 3.83 29.26
CA LYS A 188 -14.69 5.07 30.04
C LYS A 188 -15.93 5.91 29.71
N ASP A 189 -16.20 6.15 28.45
CA ASP A 189 -17.34 6.94 27.99
C ASP A 189 -18.68 6.29 28.41
N TRP A 190 -18.83 4.98 28.25
CA TRP A 190 -20.01 4.25 28.71
C TRP A 190 -20.22 4.39 30.21
N ASN A 191 -19.15 4.26 31.01
CA ASN A 191 -19.23 4.44 32.46
C ASN A 191 -19.60 5.89 32.84
N GLU A 192 -19.02 6.89 32.20
CA GLU A 192 -19.30 8.33 32.42
C GLU A 192 -20.76 8.68 32.05
N ARG A 193 -21.30 8.08 30.98
CA ARG A 193 -22.69 8.23 30.56
C ARG A 193 -23.66 7.35 31.35
N GLY A 194 -23.18 6.53 32.28
CA GLY A 194 -24.00 5.68 33.14
C GLY A 194 -24.71 4.56 32.39
N ILE A 195 -24.07 4.02 31.33
CA ILE A 195 -24.53 2.81 30.63
C ILE A 195 -24.06 1.61 31.42
N LYS A 196 -24.99 0.72 31.79
CA LYS A 196 -24.69 -0.51 32.51
C LYS A 196 -25.38 -1.67 31.84
N PHE A 197 -24.66 -2.75 31.68
CA PHE A 197 -25.15 -4.05 31.26
C PHE A 197 -25.48 -4.86 32.52
N LEU A 198 -26.70 -5.31 32.63
CA LEU A 198 -27.16 -6.12 33.77
C LEU A 198 -26.79 -7.58 33.52
N ASP A 199 -26.37 -8.25 34.57
CA ASP A 199 -25.92 -9.64 34.50
C ASP A 199 -27.01 -10.58 33.92
N ASN A 200 -26.64 -11.26 32.82
CA ASN A 200 -27.42 -12.34 32.23
C ASN A 200 -26.48 -13.36 31.63
N GLU A 201 -26.21 -14.46 32.38
CA GLU A 201 -25.30 -15.54 31.95
C GLU A 201 -25.78 -16.29 30.68
N LYS A 202 -27.02 -16.06 30.23
CA LYS A 202 -27.66 -16.79 29.13
C LYS A 202 -27.76 -15.98 27.83
N ALA A 203 -27.60 -14.68 27.92
CA ALA A 203 -27.60 -13.79 26.75
C ALA A 203 -26.75 -12.55 26.97
N SER A 204 -26.07 -12.11 25.92
CA SER A 204 -25.23 -10.90 25.90
C SER A 204 -25.47 -10.08 24.65
N LEU A 205 -25.15 -8.78 24.70
CA LEU A 205 -25.14 -7.90 23.54
C LEU A 205 -23.74 -7.91 22.91
N ILE A 206 -23.65 -8.30 21.65
CA ILE A 206 -22.42 -8.25 20.87
C ILE A 206 -22.44 -6.95 20.06
N SER A 207 -21.35 -6.20 20.11
CA SER A 207 -21.20 -4.94 19.39
C SER A 207 -19.86 -4.92 18.63
N VAL A 208 -19.92 -4.76 17.32
CA VAL A 208 -18.73 -4.49 16.48
C VAL A 208 -18.54 -2.99 16.46
N VAL A 209 -17.42 -2.55 17.01
CA VAL A 209 -17.09 -1.14 17.18
C VAL A 209 -16.05 -0.75 16.14
N PHE A 210 -16.31 0.33 15.41
CA PHE A 210 -15.46 0.89 14.38
C PHE A 210 -14.81 2.17 14.86
N HIS A 211 -13.60 2.40 14.40
CA HIS A 211 -12.89 3.65 14.55
C HIS A 211 -12.97 4.42 13.23
N GLU A 212 -13.45 5.67 13.29
CA GLU A 212 -13.57 6.58 12.14
C GLU A 212 -12.87 7.90 12.45
N ALA A 213 -12.30 8.53 11.45
CA ALA A 213 -11.69 9.85 11.58
C ALA A 213 -11.97 10.70 10.33
N ILE A 214 -12.41 11.94 10.56
CA ILE A 214 -12.56 12.96 9.51
C ILE A 214 -11.21 13.66 9.31
N ASP A 215 -10.50 13.94 10.41
CA ASP A 215 -9.13 14.44 10.44
C ASP A 215 -8.46 14.08 11.77
N GLU A 216 -7.22 14.49 11.99
CA GLU A 216 -6.45 14.19 13.22
C GLU A 216 -7.11 14.66 14.52
N ASN A 217 -8.02 15.65 14.47
CA ASN A 217 -8.70 16.25 15.62
C ASN A 217 -10.17 15.83 15.74
N ASP A 218 -10.71 15.13 14.73
CA ASP A 218 -12.09 14.67 14.68
C ASP A 218 -12.13 13.17 14.42
N SER A 219 -11.89 12.42 15.48
CA SER A 219 -11.80 10.96 15.51
C SER A 219 -12.75 10.40 16.56
N TYR A 220 -13.51 9.37 16.21
CA TYR A 220 -14.53 8.80 17.08
C TYR A 220 -14.74 7.30 16.84
N LEU A 221 -15.33 6.64 17.84
CA LEU A 221 -15.82 5.26 17.75
C LEU A 221 -17.33 5.25 17.55
N PHE A 222 -17.81 4.24 16.83
CA PHE A 222 -19.24 3.99 16.71
C PHE A 222 -19.54 2.50 16.60
N ILE A 223 -20.72 2.07 17.05
CA ILE A 223 -21.18 0.69 16.88
C ILE A 223 -21.78 0.55 15.49
N GLY A 224 -21.07 -0.07 14.57
CA GLY A 224 -21.50 -0.27 13.18
C GLY A 224 -22.37 -1.50 12.99
N HIS A 225 -22.15 -2.56 13.81
CA HIS A 225 -22.98 -3.75 13.81
C HIS A 225 -23.23 -4.29 15.23
N THR A 226 -24.37 -4.95 15.44
CA THR A 226 -24.72 -5.52 16.75
C THR A 226 -25.76 -6.62 16.62
N GLY A 227 -25.77 -7.53 17.59
CA GLY A 227 -26.74 -8.61 17.71
C GLY A 227 -26.80 -9.15 19.13
N VAL A 228 -27.68 -10.11 19.37
CA VAL A 228 -27.84 -10.78 20.68
C VAL A 228 -27.29 -12.19 20.58
N LEU A 229 -26.33 -12.49 21.45
CA LEU A 229 -25.74 -13.81 21.60
C LEU A 229 -26.47 -14.59 22.71
N PHE A 230 -26.92 -15.80 22.41
CA PHE A 230 -27.50 -16.73 23.36
C PHE A 230 -26.52 -17.87 23.66
N ASP A 231 -26.28 -18.16 24.95
CA ASP A 231 -25.60 -19.35 25.39
C ASP A 231 -26.66 -20.42 25.72
N TYR A 232 -26.82 -21.43 24.87
CA TYR A 232 -27.90 -22.37 24.96
C TYR A 232 -27.49 -23.78 24.58
N ASN A 233 -27.62 -24.75 25.52
CA ASN A 233 -27.29 -26.15 25.30
C ASN A 233 -25.87 -26.41 24.78
N ASP A 234 -24.88 -25.82 25.45
CA ASP A 234 -23.44 -25.94 25.17
C ASP A 234 -23.05 -25.41 23.77
N LYS A 235 -23.85 -24.50 23.20
CA LYS A 235 -23.58 -23.79 21.93
C LYS A 235 -23.95 -22.33 22.02
N LEU A 236 -23.37 -21.56 21.12
CA LEU A 236 -23.67 -20.14 20.99
C LEU A 236 -24.57 -19.90 19.78
N TYR A 237 -25.56 -19.05 19.93
CA TYR A 237 -26.49 -18.67 18.87
C TYR A 237 -26.54 -17.13 18.75
N PHE A 238 -26.01 -16.60 17.67
CA PHE A 238 -25.98 -15.16 17.44
C PHE A 238 -27.16 -14.74 16.55
N LEU A 239 -28.05 -13.96 17.11
CA LEU A 239 -29.20 -13.38 16.42
C LEU A 239 -28.87 -11.96 15.98
N GLU A 240 -28.92 -11.72 14.67
CA GLU A 240 -28.66 -10.43 14.06
C GLU A 240 -29.71 -10.05 13.00
N LYS A 241 -29.83 -8.76 12.72
CA LYS A 241 -30.48 -8.23 11.51
C LYS A 241 -29.36 -7.67 10.65
N LEU A 242 -29.12 -8.23 9.48
CA LEU A 242 -27.94 -7.89 8.69
C LEU A 242 -27.91 -6.43 8.25
N ALA A 243 -29.00 -5.94 7.64
CA ALA A 243 -29.20 -4.53 7.30
C ALA A 243 -30.71 -4.21 7.24
N PHE A 244 -31.08 -2.98 6.89
CA PHE A 244 -32.50 -2.58 6.81
C PHE A 244 -33.31 -3.49 5.87
N GLN A 245 -32.80 -3.81 4.68
CA GLN A 245 -33.46 -4.65 3.67
C GLN A 245 -32.99 -6.09 3.66
N GLU A 246 -32.00 -6.45 4.44
CA GLU A 246 -31.49 -7.80 4.51
C GLU A 246 -32.17 -8.65 5.61
N PRO A 247 -32.08 -10.00 5.59
CA PRO A 247 -32.83 -10.85 6.48
C PRO A 247 -32.43 -10.73 7.96
N TYR A 248 -33.32 -11.17 8.83
CA TYR A 248 -32.95 -11.64 10.16
C TYR A 248 -32.19 -12.94 10.01
N GLN A 249 -31.17 -13.12 10.82
CA GLN A 249 -30.34 -14.32 10.77
C GLN A 249 -30.03 -14.80 12.19
N ILE A 250 -30.04 -16.11 12.39
CA ILE A 250 -29.48 -16.76 13.56
C ILE A 250 -28.37 -17.71 13.12
N THR A 251 -27.20 -17.58 13.71
CA THR A 251 -26.00 -18.34 13.37
C THR A 251 -25.51 -19.12 14.58
N GLU A 252 -25.20 -20.41 14.40
CA GLU A 252 -24.75 -21.33 15.45
C GLU A 252 -23.22 -21.42 15.43
N PHE A 253 -22.58 -21.27 16.61
CA PHE A 253 -21.13 -21.36 16.82
C PHE A 253 -20.82 -22.33 17.95
N GLU A 254 -19.63 -22.94 17.91
CA GLU A 254 -19.12 -23.79 18.98
C GLU A 254 -18.53 -22.98 20.16
N ASN A 255 -17.99 -21.79 19.87
CA ASN A 255 -17.33 -20.93 20.85
C ASN A 255 -17.22 -19.48 20.36
N ARG A 256 -16.73 -18.58 21.23
CA ARG A 256 -16.55 -17.16 20.92
C ARG A 256 -15.48 -16.88 19.86
N SER A 257 -14.48 -17.74 19.72
CA SER A 257 -13.47 -17.60 18.65
C SER A 257 -14.10 -17.77 17.27
N GLN A 258 -15.03 -18.72 17.07
CA GLN A 258 -15.77 -18.85 15.80
C GLN A 258 -16.67 -17.63 15.52
N LEU A 259 -17.28 -17.05 16.55
CA LEU A 259 -18.05 -15.83 16.43
C LEU A 259 -17.13 -14.65 16.03
N ASN A 260 -15.95 -14.55 16.64
CA ASN A 260 -14.93 -13.58 16.24
C ASN A 260 -14.59 -13.71 14.77
N ASP A 261 -14.20 -14.91 14.32
CA ASP A 261 -13.79 -15.16 12.94
C ASP A 261 -14.91 -14.83 11.95
N TYR A 262 -16.16 -15.16 12.29
CA TYR A 262 -17.33 -14.80 11.48
C TYR A 262 -17.51 -13.28 11.34
N LEU A 263 -17.44 -12.54 12.45
CA LEU A 263 -17.64 -11.10 12.44
C LEU A 263 -16.43 -10.36 11.83
N MET A 264 -15.21 -10.77 12.17
CA MET A 264 -14.02 -10.13 11.65
C MET A 264 -13.85 -10.37 10.14
N THR A 265 -14.18 -11.55 9.62
CA THR A 265 -14.20 -11.78 8.17
C THR A 265 -15.13 -10.83 7.42
N LYS A 266 -16.21 -10.36 8.06
CA LYS A 266 -17.16 -9.40 7.46
C LYS A 266 -16.72 -7.94 7.61
N TYR A 267 -16.11 -7.59 8.72
CA TYR A 267 -15.99 -6.19 9.15
C TYR A 267 -14.55 -5.71 9.29
N ASP A 268 -13.58 -6.60 9.46
CA ASP A 268 -12.18 -6.27 9.59
C ASP A 268 -11.48 -6.42 8.23
N VAL A 269 -11.66 -5.44 7.39
CA VAL A 269 -11.12 -5.37 6.03
C VAL A 269 -10.14 -4.22 5.93
N ALA A 270 -8.98 -4.47 5.33
CA ALA A 270 -7.95 -3.46 5.14
C ALA A 270 -8.31 -2.54 3.97
N PHE A 271 -8.40 -1.24 4.25
CA PHE A 271 -8.54 -0.16 3.25
C PHE A 271 -7.41 0.86 3.36
N ASP A 272 -6.33 0.50 4.02
CA ASP A 272 -5.18 1.37 4.29
C ASP A 272 -5.54 2.69 5.01
N GLN A 273 -6.57 2.64 5.82
CA GLN A 273 -7.00 3.75 6.65
C GLN A 273 -6.04 3.95 7.85
N PRO A 274 -5.90 5.20 8.33
CA PRO A 274 -5.09 5.49 9.53
C PRO A 274 -5.80 5.11 10.83
N THR A 275 -7.02 4.58 10.77
CA THR A 275 -7.86 4.17 11.89
C THR A 275 -7.53 2.75 12.35
N ALA A 276 -7.82 2.44 13.61
CA ALA A 276 -7.65 1.09 14.15
C ALA A 276 -8.62 0.08 13.51
N ALA A 277 -8.22 -1.18 13.52
CA ALA A 277 -9.10 -2.29 13.19
C ALA A 277 -10.38 -2.28 14.06
N PRO A 278 -11.54 -2.73 13.55
CA PRO A 278 -12.73 -2.88 14.35
C PRO A 278 -12.51 -3.90 15.46
N PHE A 279 -13.22 -3.74 16.58
CA PHE A 279 -13.15 -4.67 17.71
C PHE A 279 -14.54 -5.07 18.20
N ILE A 280 -14.61 -6.22 18.88
CA ILE A 280 -15.89 -6.78 19.33
C ILE A 280 -16.01 -6.65 20.83
N MET A 281 -17.11 -6.02 21.28
CA MET A 281 -17.50 -6.01 22.69
C MET A 281 -18.61 -7.01 22.93
N GLU A 282 -18.50 -7.78 24.00
CA GLU A 282 -19.58 -8.56 24.60
C GLU A 282 -20.03 -7.84 25.86
N ASN A 283 -21.20 -7.19 25.82
CA ASN A 283 -21.62 -6.20 26.79
C ASN A 283 -20.56 -5.07 26.90
N ASP A 284 -20.00 -4.83 28.09
CA ASP A 284 -18.98 -3.80 28.37
C ASP A 284 -17.55 -4.37 28.43
N GLU A 285 -17.36 -5.63 28.09
CA GLU A 285 -16.05 -6.27 28.04
C GLU A 285 -15.64 -6.61 26.60
N LEU A 286 -14.33 -6.70 26.35
CA LEU A 286 -13.81 -7.20 25.07
C LEU A 286 -14.21 -8.68 24.92
N LEU A 287 -14.70 -9.08 23.75
CA LEU A 287 -15.07 -10.47 23.48
C LEU A 287 -13.91 -11.42 23.81
N GLU A 288 -14.18 -12.47 24.61
CA GLU A 288 -13.17 -13.49 24.91
C GLU A 288 -12.64 -14.13 23.63
N GLY A 289 -11.32 -14.10 23.45
CA GLY A 289 -10.66 -14.61 22.24
C GLY A 289 -10.76 -13.69 21.03
N TYR A 290 -11.12 -12.39 21.25
CA TYR A 290 -11.06 -11.39 20.18
C TYR A 290 -9.68 -11.36 19.53
N LYS A 291 -9.68 -11.31 18.19
CA LYS A 291 -8.51 -11.14 17.34
C LYS A 291 -8.91 -10.34 16.10
N SER A 292 -8.11 -9.34 15.75
CA SER A 292 -8.22 -8.67 14.47
C SER A 292 -7.50 -9.47 13.38
N ILE A 293 -8.08 -9.51 12.19
CA ILE A 293 -7.45 -10.13 11.01
C ILE A 293 -6.44 -9.16 10.41
N THR A 294 -6.81 -7.89 10.27
CA THR A 294 -5.95 -6.89 9.63
C THR A 294 -4.77 -6.49 10.51
N ALA A 295 -4.97 -6.35 11.83
CA ALA A 295 -3.87 -6.05 12.75
C ALA A 295 -2.91 -7.25 12.93
N GLU A 296 -3.37 -8.51 12.84
CA GLU A 296 -2.49 -9.68 12.82
C GLU A 296 -1.68 -9.77 11.52
N ASN A 297 -2.21 -9.25 10.42
CA ASN A 297 -1.56 -9.20 9.11
C ASN A 297 -0.72 -7.92 8.91
N GLU A 298 -0.75 -6.97 9.84
CA GLU A 298 0.18 -5.82 9.76
C GLU A 298 1.63 -6.34 9.78
N LYS A 299 2.37 -5.99 8.74
CA LYS A 299 3.79 -6.31 8.65
C LYS A 299 4.50 -5.74 9.89
N LYS A 300 5.19 -6.60 10.63
CA LYS A 300 6.03 -6.22 11.77
C LYS A 300 7.42 -5.95 11.23
N PHE A 301 7.83 -4.71 11.21
CA PHE A 301 9.09 -4.30 10.58
C PHE A 301 9.79 -3.20 11.37
N VAL A 302 11.04 -2.89 10.99
CA VAL A 302 11.76 -1.71 11.45
C VAL A 302 11.74 -0.69 10.32
N ASP A 303 11.18 0.47 10.60
CA ASP A 303 10.95 1.51 9.60
C ASP A 303 12.07 2.55 9.61
N ALA A 304 12.54 2.97 8.44
CA ALA A 304 13.42 4.11 8.27
C ALA A 304 12.57 5.36 8.00
N ILE A 305 12.47 6.24 8.98
CA ILE A 305 11.63 7.44 8.90
C ILE A 305 12.32 8.54 8.10
N SER A 306 13.62 8.76 8.35
CA SER A 306 14.36 9.82 7.65
C SER A 306 15.85 9.58 7.59
N TYR A 307 16.46 10.19 6.56
CA TYR A 307 17.91 10.28 6.36
C TYR A 307 18.32 11.76 6.32
N ASP A 308 19.14 12.20 7.30
CA ASP A 308 19.76 13.52 7.29
C ASP A 308 21.27 13.34 7.01
N MET A 309 21.69 13.80 5.84
CA MET A 309 23.02 13.50 5.29
C MET A 309 23.86 14.77 5.10
N GLU A 310 25.09 14.74 5.61
CA GLU A 310 26.14 15.71 5.31
C GLU A 310 27.25 15.02 4.49
N LEU A 311 27.34 15.37 3.21
CA LEU A 311 28.24 14.80 2.23
C LEU A 311 29.31 15.81 1.85
N THR A 312 30.59 15.40 1.78
CA THR A 312 31.69 16.26 1.32
C THR A 312 32.52 15.58 0.24
N LEU A 313 32.44 16.09 -0.98
CA LEU A 313 33.20 15.59 -2.13
C LEU A 313 34.59 16.26 -2.24
N ASP A 314 35.65 15.49 -2.02
CA ASP A 314 37.03 15.90 -2.32
C ASP A 314 37.39 15.50 -3.75
N THR A 315 37.25 16.42 -4.69
CA THR A 315 37.56 16.19 -6.11
C THR A 315 39.06 16.03 -6.43
N LYS A 316 39.95 16.34 -5.48
CA LYS A 316 41.40 16.13 -5.63
C LYS A 316 41.80 14.71 -5.27
N LYS A 317 41.22 14.19 -4.21
CA LYS A 317 41.46 12.81 -3.78
C LYS A 317 40.51 11.82 -4.46
N ASN A 318 39.36 12.26 -4.96
CA ASN A 318 38.20 11.48 -5.36
C ASN A 318 37.70 10.65 -4.19
N THR A 319 37.37 11.30 -3.08
CA THR A 319 36.77 10.66 -1.91
C THR A 319 35.49 11.39 -1.55
N LEU A 320 34.54 10.66 -0.99
CA LEU A 320 33.34 11.17 -0.37
C LEU A 320 33.45 10.94 1.13
N ASN A 321 33.24 11.99 1.93
CA ASN A 321 33.07 11.86 3.37
C ASN A 321 31.58 11.98 3.67
N GLU A 322 31.06 11.01 4.37
CA GLU A 322 29.65 10.88 4.67
C GLU A 322 29.40 10.92 6.17
N LYS A 323 28.45 11.72 6.58
CA LYS A 323 27.84 11.64 7.90
C LYS A 323 26.34 11.52 7.73
N VAL A 324 25.81 10.36 8.09
CA VAL A 324 24.42 9.98 7.83
C VAL A 324 23.72 9.74 9.16
N HIS A 325 22.65 10.48 9.39
CA HIS A 325 21.72 10.29 10.50
C HIS A 325 20.51 9.56 9.98
N ILE A 326 20.24 8.36 10.49
CA ILE A 326 19.11 7.52 10.11
C ILE A 326 18.14 7.47 11.28
N GLU A 327 16.98 8.12 11.17
CA GLU A 327 15.92 7.97 12.15
C GLU A 327 15.10 6.72 11.82
N ILE A 328 14.98 5.82 12.79
CA ILE A 328 14.26 4.56 12.66
C ILE A 328 13.17 4.44 13.71
N GLU A 329 12.13 3.65 13.42
CA GLU A 329 11.06 3.28 14.34
C GLU A 329 10.96 1.75 14.45
N ASN A 330 10.90 1.25 15.68
CA ASN A 330 10.68 -0.17 15.92
C ASN A 330 9.17 -0.50 15.88
N LYS A 331 8.67 -0.96 14.76
CA LYS A 331 7.28 -1.45 14.59
C LYS A 331 7.18 -2.98 14.73
N THR A 332 8.23 -3.64 15.25
CA THR A 332 8.18 -5.07 15.58
C THR A 332 7.48 -5.30 16.93
N ASP A 333 7.31 -6.56 17.32
CA ASP A 333 6.69 -6.96 18.60
C ASP A 333 7.70 -7.20 19.73
N ALA A 334 8.99 -6.87 19.50
CA ALA A 334 10.04 -7.06 20.48
C ALA A 334 11.07 -5.92 20.47
N PRO A 335 11.75 -5.65 21.61
CA PRO A 335 12.86 -4.72 21.63
C PRO A 335 13.99 -5.13 20.70
N LEU A 336 14.54 -4.18 19.92
CA LEU A 336 15.68 -4.42 19.05
C LEU A 336 16.98 -4.43 19.83
N THR A 337 17.78 -5.46 19.66
CA THR A 337 19.12 -5.61 20.24
C THR A 337 20.21 -5.59 19.18
N GLU A 338 19.84 -5.61 17.92
CA GLU A 338 20.73 -5.53 16.76
C GLU A 338 20.00 -4.80 15.62
N LEU A 339 20.73 -3.97 14.88
CA LEU A 339 20.30 -3.37 13.63
C LEU A 339 21.13 -3.93 12.49
N CYS A 340 20.56 -3.94 11.29
CA CYS A 340 21.29 -4.25 10.07
C CYS A 340 21.27 -3.03 9.14
N LEU A 341 22.44 -2.54 8.77
CA LEU A 341 22.63 -1.54 7.74
C LEU A 341 23.19 -2.16 6.47
N ARG A 342 22.90 -1.56 5.34
CA ARG A 342 23.46 -1.90 4.05
C ARG A 342 24.35 -0.76 3.56
N ASP A 343 25.50 -1.12 2.96
CA ASP A 343 26.41 -0.21 2.25
C ASP A 343 26.87 -0.91 0.97
N MET A 344 26.41 -0.42 -0.18
CA MET A 344 26.75 -1.03 -1.48
C MET A 344 28.12 -0.58 -2.02
N THR A 345 28.73 0.44 -1.44
CA THR A 345 30.01 0.99 -1.93
C THR A 345 31.16 -0.02 -1.96
N PRO A 346 31.35 -0.96 -1.00
CA PRO A 346 32.40 -1.97 -1.10
C PRO A 346 32.30 -2.86 -2.35
N SER A 347 31.07 -3.19 -2.77
CA SER A 347 30.87 -3.99 -3.98
C SER A 347 31.08 -3.18 -5.26
N ALA A 348 30.65 -1.91 -5.29
CA ALA A 348 30.94 -1.00 -6.38
C ALA A 348 32.47 -0.78 -6.58
N LEU A 349 33.24 -0.69 -5.48
CA LEU A 349 34.71 -0.62 -5.54
C LEU A 349 35.33 -1.92 -6.10
N LYS A 350 34.81 -3.06 -5.67
CA LYS A 350 35.27 -4.37 -6.17
C LYS A 350 34.95 -4.53 -7.65
N PHE A 351 33.73 -4.19 -8.08
CA PHE A 351 33.38 -4.19 -9.50
C PHE A 351 34.30 -3.31 -10.34
N ALA A 352 34.63 -2.11 -9.88
CA ALA A 352 35.51 -1.20 -10.57
C ALA A 352 36.98 -1.74 -10.62
N GLU A 353 37.46 -2.42 -9.58
CA GLU A 353 38.77 -3.06 -9.59
C GLU A 353 38.83 -4.23 -10.61
N GLU A 354 37.78 -5.05 -10.65
CA GLU A 354 37.70 -6.21 -11.53
C GLU A 354 37.58 -5.83 -13.02
N ASN A 355 36.79 -4.82 -13.34
CA ASN A 355 36.45 -4.43 -14.72
C ASN A 355 37.31 -3.29 -15.28
N TYR A 356 37.86 -2.41 -14.42
CA TYR A 356 38.63 -1.22 -14.81
C TYR A 356 39.95 -1.11 -14.05
N SER A 357 40.68 -2.16 -13.99
CA SER A 357 41.71 -2.50 -13.01
C SER A 357 42.95 -1.61 -12.94
N SER A 358 43.25 -0.74 -13.92
CA SER A 358 44.57 -0.03 -13.90
C SER A 358 44.64 1.07 -12.83
N ASP A 359 43.50 1.72 -12.54
CA ASP A 359 43.41 2.92 -11.74
C ASP A 359 42.67 2.72 -10.40
N ASN A 360 42.07 1.55 -10.17
CA ASN A 360 41.15 1.26 -9.08
C ASN A 360 41.68 0.24 -8.05
N LYS A 361 42.98 0.25 -7.77
CA LYS A 361 43.60 -0.69 -6.82
C LYS A 361 43.55 -0.13 -5.40
N ASP A 362 43.30 -1.02 -4.43
CA ASP A 362 43.39 -0.73 -3.00
C ASP A 362 42.41 0.36 -2.53
N LEU A 363 41.32 0.63 -3.27
CA LEU A 363 40.26 1.54 -2.89
C LEU A 363 39.48 1.01 -1.67
N LYS A 364 38.96 1.90 -0.84
CA LYS A 364 38.30 1.57 0.44
C LYS A 364 37.05 2.36 0.67
N SER A 365 36.08 1.70 1.29
CA SER A 365 35.02 2.30 2.06
C SER A 365 35.33 2.02 3.54
N GLN A 366 35.42 3.05 4.38
CA GLN A 366 35.84 2.94 5.76
C GLN A 366 34.87 3.63 6.71
N ILE A 367 34.22 2.82 7.54
CA ILE A 367 33.41 3.34 8.65
C ILE A 367 34.34 3.78 9.78
N TYR A 368 34.19 5.04 10.24
CA TYR A 368 34.94 5.59 11.37
C TYR A 368 34.20 5.38 12.69
N SER A 369 32.86 5.55 12.68
CA SER A 369 32.03 5.31 13.87
C SER A 369 30.56 5.08 13.49
N ILE A 370 29.89 4.32 14.33
CA ILE A 370 28.43 4.22 14.38
C ILE A 370 28.04 4.56 15.82
N THR A 371 27.14 5.53 16.03
CA THR A 371 26.71 5.98 17.36
C THR A 371 25.20 6.19 17.39
N LEU A 372 24.59 6.16 18.56
CA LEU A 372 23.26 6.74 18.76
C LEU A 372 23.33 8.26 18.76
N LYS A 373 22.22 8.92 18.46
CA LYS A 373 22.08 10.38 18.55
C LYS A 373 22.48 10.86 19.95
N ASP A 374 23.21 11.95 20.00
CA ASP A 374 23.70 12.58 21.24
C ASP A 374 24.68 11.71 22.06
N SER A 375 25.07 10.53 21.56
CA SER A 375 26.10 9.68 22.15
C SER A 375 27.45 9.88 21.45
N THR A 376 28.52 9.89 22.22
CA THR A 376 29.91 9.84 21.73
C THR A 376 30.51 8.45 21.84
N THR A 377 29.77 7.50 22.40
CA THR A 377 30.21 6.10 22.54
C THR A 377 29.93 5.35 21.27
N PRO A 378 30.95 4.83 20.56
CA PRO A 378 30.70 4.01 19.38
C PRO A 378 30.00 2.71 19.75
N LEU A 379 29.03 2.32 18.90
CA LEU A 379 28.44 1.00 18.93
C LEU A 379 29.38 -0.02 18.29
N GLU A 380 29.34 -1.25 18.78
CA GLU A 380 30.07 -2.34 18.16
C GLU A 380 29.35 -2.79 16.89
N TYR A 381 30.10 -3.06 15.82
CA TYR A 381 29.54 -3.59 14.57
C TYR A 381 30.42 -4.68 13.97
N LYS A 382 29.82 -5.51 13.14
CA LYS A 382 30.49 -6.56 12.36
C LYS A 382 29.95 -6.58 10.94
N PHE A 383 30.78 -6.94 9.98
CA PHE A 383 30.30 -7.20 8.62
C PHE A 383 29.66 -8.60 8.53
N GLY A 384 28.72 -8.76 7.60
CA GLY A 384 28.18 -10.04 7.17
C GLY A 384 29.16 -10.85 6.33
N ASP A 385 28.66 -11.79 5.55
CA ASP A 385 29.48 -12.63 4.67
C ASP A 385 30.15 -11.81 3.57
N ASP A 386 29.50 -10.77 3.09
CA ASP A 386 30.08 -9.70 2.31
C ASP A 386 30.07 -8.37 3.08
N LYS A 387 30.83 -7.39 2.61
CA LYS A 387 30.96 -6.12 3.30
C LYS A 387 29.80 -5.16 3.07
N THR A 388 28.82 -5.54 2.27
CA THR A 388 27.61 -4.73 2.05
C THR A 388 26.63 -4.81 3.22
N VAL A 389 26.79 -5.79 4.12
CA VAL A 389 25.95 -6.03 5.28
C VAL A 389 26.69 -5.64 6.55
N ILE A 390 26.10 -4.80 7.38
CA ILE A 390 26.70 -4.28 8.60
C ILE A 390 25.72 -4.52 9.76
N TYR A 391 26.03 -5.49 10.63
CA TYR A 391 25.27 -5.73 11.86
C TYR A 391 25.79 -4.83 12.97
N VAL A 392 24.93 -4.02 13.55
CA VAL A 392 25.23 -3.09 14.64
C VAL A 392 24.62 -3.60 15.93
N SER A 393 25.45 -3.91 16.91
CA SER A 393 24.99 -4.41 18.21
C SER A 393 24.50 -3.26 19.11
N LEU A 394 23.29 -3.39 19.65
CA LEU A 394 22.73 -2.50 20.65
C LEU A 394 22.96 -3.12 22.05
N GLY A 395 23.57 -2.36 22.96
CA GLY A 395 23.75 -2.76 24.35
C GLY A 395 22.42 -2.86 25.10
N GLU A 396 22.45 -3.41 26.33
CA GLU A 396 21.24 -3.52 27.16
C GLU A 396 20.58 -2.15 27.43
N ASP A 397 21.40 -1.09 27.57
CA ASP A 397 20.92 0.28 27.80
C ASP A 397 20.58 1.04 26.50
N ASP A 398 20.92 0.47 25.34
CA ASP A 398 20.77 1.08 24.01
C ASP A 398 19.68 0.38 23.16
N LYS A 399 18.93 -0.57 23.76
CA LYS A 399 17.82 -1.26 23.09
C LYS A 399 16.77 -0.26 22.61
N ILE A 400 16.17 -0.55 21.48
CA ILE A 400 15.08 0.25 20.94
C ILE A 400 13.77 -0.48 21.21
N GLU A 401 12.99 0.04 22.15
CA GLU A 401 11.73 -0.56 22.57
C GLU A 401 10.68 -0.51 21.45
N VAL A 402 9.65 -1.36 21.55
CA VAL A 402 8.52 -1.38 20.60
C VAL A 402 7.86 0.01 20.52
N GLY A 403 7.65 0.53 19.32
CA GLY A 403 7.10 1.86 19.07
C GLY A 403 8.09 3.02 19.33
N GLN A 404 9.33 2.73 19.75
CA GLN A 404 10.33 3.75 19.99
C GLN A 404 11.01 4.18 18.70
N ARG A 405 11.23 5.51 18.56
CA ARG A 405 12.10 6.08 17.54
C ARG A 405 13.51 6.31 18.09
N GLN A 406 14.50 6.06 17.25
CA GLN A 406 15.90 6.31 17.58
C GLN A 406 16.66 6.73 16.32
N THR A 407 17.68 7.58 16.49
CA THR A 407 18.57 8.00 15.41
C THR A 407 19.92 7.34 15.54
N ILE A 408 20.36 6.70 14.47
CA ILE A 408 21.70 6.12 14.30
C ILE A 408 22.53 7.09 13.47
N THR A 409 23.75 7.36 13.88
CA THR A 409 24.70 8.19 13.11
C THR A 409 25.85 7.33 12.61
N VAL A 410 26.04 7.28 11.31
CA VAL A 410 27.19 6.65 10.67
C VAL A 410 28.11 7.73 10.12
N SER A 411 29.42 7.63 10.43
CA SER A 411 30.45 8.48 9.86
C SER A 411 31.46 7.62 9.09
N MET A 412 31.65 7.91 7.80
CA MET A 412 32.52 7.12 6.95
C MET A 412 33.22 7.95 5.87
N GLU A 413 34.19 7.36 5.17
CA GLU A 413 34.84 7.91 3.99
C GLU A 413 34.98 6.81 2.94
N THR A 414 34.57 7.12 1.71
CA THR A 414 34.61 6.19 0.58
C THR A 414 35.47 6.75 -0.55
N ASP A 415 36.41 5.94 -1.05
CA ASP A 415 37.13 6.23 -2.28
C ASP A 415 36.17 6.10 -3.46
N ILE A 416 36.15 7.08 -4.37
CA ILE A 416 35.31 7.05 -5.58
C ILE A 416 36.13 6.45 -6.72
N PRO A 417 35.70 5.32 -7.32
CA PRO A 417 36.46 4.64 -8.37
C PRO A 417 36.43 5.42 -9.69
N HIS A 418 37.50 5.27 -10.49
CA HIS A 418 37.50 5.75 -11.86
C HIS A 418 36.77 4.75 -12.76
N ARG A 419 35.67 5.15 -13.39
CA ARG A 419 34.78 4.27 -14.16
C ARG A 419 34.19 3.16 -13.29
N GLY A 420 33.38 3.53 -12.34
CA GLY A 420 32.55 2.58 -11.62
C GLY A 420 31.33 2.16 -12.43
N ASP A 421 30.49 1.41 -11.80
CA ASP A 421 29.15 1.11 -12.25
C ASP A 421 28.23 2.34 -12.05
N ARG A 422 27.30 2.30 -11.11
CA ARG A 422 26.43 3.42 -10.71
C ARG A 422 27.08 4.38 -9.71
N PHE A 423 28.22 3.98 -9.12
CA PHE A 423 29.04 4.78 -8.20
C PHE A 423 30.46 4.91 -8.77
N GLY A 424 30.85 6.14 -9.11
CA GLY A 424 32.17 6.38 -9.68
C GLY A 424 32.34 7.76 -10.27
N PHE A 425 33.51 8.02 -10.84
CA PHE A 425 33.76 9.21 -11.63
C PHE A 425 34.41 8.89 -12.98
N ARG A 426 34.19 9.79 -13.95
CA ARG A 426 34.96 9.77 -15.20
C ARG A 426 35.71 11.08 -15.34
N LYS A 427 37.00 10.98 -15.70
CA LYS A 427 37.84 12.10 -16.08
C LYS A 427 37.89 12.19 -17.59
N THR A 428 37.65 13.39 -18.11
CA THR A 428 37.69 13.71 -19.54
C THR A 428 38.71 14.83 -19.82
N GLU A 429 38.82 15.29 -21.06
CA GLU A 429 39.63 16.46 -21.40
C GLU A 429 39.03 17.76 -20.86
N GLU A 430 37.68 17.82 -20.73
CA GLU A 430 36.93 18.98 -20.27
C GLU A 430 36.93 19.10 -18.74
N GLY A 431 36.91 17.97 -18.03
CA GLY A 431 36.81 17.98 -16.57
C GLY A 431 36.50 16.61 -15.98
N LYS A 432 35.71 16.62 -14.88
CA LYS A 432 35.27 15.42 -14.19
C LYS A 432 33.77 15.41 -13.99
N ILE A 433 33.18 14.24 -14.17
CA ILE A 433 31.80 13.93 -13.78
C ILE A 433 31.79 12.80 -12.76
N TYR A 434 31.03 12.97 -11.69
CA TYR A 434 30.80 12.01 -10.62
C TYR A 434 29.34 11.57 -10.65
N CYS A 435 29.11 10.25 -10.60
CA CYS A 435 27.79 9.65 -10.42
C CYS A 435 27.85 8.94 -9.07
N LEU A 436 27.03 9.39 -8.13
CA LEU A 436 27.09 8.98 -6.73
C LEU A 436 25.76 8.36 -6.32
N SER A 437 25.54 7.14 -6.79
CA SER A 437 24.43 6.29 -6.36
C SER A 437 24.84 5.45 -5.14
N PHE A 438 23.89 5.04 -4.31
CA PHE A 438 24.15 4.27 -3.05
C PHE A 438 25.32 4.79 -2.22
N CYS A 439 25.54 6.09 -2.25
CA CYS A 439 26.69 6.74 -1.60
C CYS A 439 26.49 6.96 -0.10
N TYR A 440 25.63 6.18 0.55
CA TYR A 440 25.36 6.25 1.97
C TYR A 440 24.86 4.89 2.50
N PRO A 441 25.14 4.56 3.76
CA PRO A 441 24.55 3.39 4.39
C PRO A 441 23.07 3.61 4.66
N TYR A 442 22.26 2.58 4.44
CA TYR A 442 20.82 2.61 4.68
C TYR A 442 20.38 1.44 5.58
N LEU A 443 19.19 1.54 6.16
CA LEU A 443 18.59 0.47 6.95
C LEU A 443 18.23 -0.69 6.02
N ALA A 444 18.61 -1.92 6.39
CA ALA A 444 18.13 -3.10 5.68
C ALA A 444 16.63 -3.30 5.95
N ASP A 445 15.91 -3.85 5.00
CA ASP A 445 14.54 -4.28 5.24
C ASP A 445 14.49 -5.29 6.38
N ASN A 446 13.47 -5.15 7.21
CA ASN A 446 13.19 -6.06 8.30
C ASN A 446 11.74 -6.48 8.25
N GLU A 447 11.49 -7.72 7.90
CA GLU A 447 10.15 -8.27 7.92
C GLU A 447 10.04 -9.37 8.97
N ASN A 448 9.07 -9.25 9.88
CA ASN A 448 8.82 -10.21 10.97
C ASN A 448 10.07 -10.51 11.82
N GLY A 449 10.89 -9.48 12.10
CA GLY A 449 12.11 -9.59 12.91
C GLY A 449 13.31 -10.21 12.18
N LYS A 450 13.21 -10.41 10.86
CA LYS A 450 14.31 -10.94 10.04
C LYS A 450 14.83 -9.85 9.10
N TRP A 451 16.13 -9.59 9.16
CA TRP A 451 16.81 -8.66 8.26
C TRP A 451 17.04 -9.28 6.89
N GLU A 452 16.71 -8.53 5.82
CA GLU A 452 17.01 -8.92 4.46
C GLU A 452 18.45 -8.53 4.10
N THR A 453 19.24 -9.54 3.72
CA THR A 453 20.70 -9.41 3.51
C THR A 453 21.14 -10.05 2.21
N TYR A 454 20.43 -9.72 1.12
CA TYR A 454 20.77 -10.25 -0.19
C TYR A 454 22.22 -9.91 -0.59
N PRO A 455 22.98 -10.84 -1.19
CA PRO A 455 24.30 -10.54 -1.73
C PRO A 455 24.18 -9.57 -2.90
N TYR A 456 25.25 -8.79 -3.13
CA TYR A 456 25.31 -7.91 -4.29
C TYR A 456 25.26 -8.72 -5.60
N PHE A 457 24.50 -8.23 -6.56
CA PHE A 457 24.33 -8.79 -7.90
C PHE A 457 24.62 -7.72 -8.95
N ASP A 458 25.42 -8.05 -9.99
CA ASP A 458 25.95 -7.06 -10.92
C ASP A 458 24.93 -6.58 -11.99
N ASP A 459 23.94 -7.42 -12.32
CA ASP A 459 23.06 -7.22 -13.48
C ASP A 459 21.66 -6.71 -13.12
N GLY A 460 21.38 -6.29 -11.91
CA GLY A 460 20.05 -5.83 -11.48
C GLY A 460 20.13 -4.79 -10.39
N GLU A 461 18.99 -4.39 -9.91
CA GLU A 461 18.91 -3.52 -8.76
C GLU A 461 19.13 -4.31 -7.46
N ASN A 462 19.99 -3.76 -6.58
CA ASN A 462 20.37 -4.43 -5.33
C ASN A 462 19.68 -3.81 -4.13
N ARG A 463 18.43 -3.41 -4.30
CA ARG A 463 17.76 -2.58 -3.33
C ARG A 463 16.32 -3.03 -3.10
N SER A 464 15.88 -2.76 -1.91
CA SER A 464 14.50 -2.67 -1.49
C SER A 464 14.48 -1.54 -0.46
N TYR A 465 13.72 -0.50 -0.74
CA TYR A 465 13.64 0.68 0.11
C TYR A 465 12.19 1.04 0.37
N ASP A 466 11.84 1.18 1.62
CA ASP A 466 10.60 1.87 1.98
C ASP A 466 10.77 3.39 1.84
N PRO A 467 9.71 4.15 1.51
CA PRO A 467 9.79 5.60 1.41
C PRO A 467 10.18 6.25 2.73
N ALA A 468 11.15 7.16 2.67
CA ALA A 468 11.62 7.95 3.81
C ALA A 468 11.83 9.41 3.42
N ASP A 469 11.99 10.30 4.40
CA ASP A 469 12.31 11.70 4.15
C ASP A 469 13.82 11.90 4.07
N TYR A 470 14.28 12.59 3.05
CA TYR A 470 15.71 12.90 2.85
C TYR A 470 15.98 14.39 3.04
N SER A 471 16.96 14.71 3.91
CA SER A 471 17.54 16.04 4.06
C SER A 471 19.03 15.93 3.75
N VAL A 472 19.48 16.54 2.66
CA VAL A 472 20.86 16.36 2.19
C VAL A 472 21.56 17.68 2.06
N THR A 473 22.76 17.76 2.62
CA THR A 473 23.73 18.84 2.45
C THR A 473 24.97 18.29 1.76
N LEU A 474 25.23 18.72 0.52
CA LEU A 474 26.42 18.37 -0.23
C LEU A 474 27.40 19.53 -0.31
N HIS A 475 28.65 19.29 0.08
CA HIS A 475 29.77 20.21 -0.11
C HIS A 475 30.61 19.75 -1.30
N ALA A 476 30.68 20.58 -2.35
CA ALA A 476 31.51 20.38 -3.53
C ALA A 476 32.21 21.69 -3.91
N PRO A 477 33.31 21.69 -4.71
CA PRO A 477 33.91 22.94 -5.15
C PRO A 477 32.93 23.80 -5.95
N GLU A 478 32.91 25.12 -5.75
CA GLU A 478 32.00 26.08 -6.39
C GLU A 478 31.96 26.01 -7.93
N SER A 479 33.03 25.49 -8.54
CA SER A 479 33.10 25.32 -9.99
C SER A 479 32.31 24.12 -10.54
N TYR A 480 31.75 23.28 -9.66
CA TYR A 480 30.99 22.11 -10.06
C TYR A 480 29.47 22.41 -10.02
N THR A 481 28.80 21.98 -11.06
CA THR A 481 27.34 21.93 -11.09
C THR A 481 26.88 20.63 -10.42
N VAL A 482 25.86 20.71 -9.59
CA VAL A 482 25.24 19.58 -8.88
C VAL A 482 23.85 19.36 -9.43
N ALA A 483 23.48 18.11 -9.70
CA ALA A 483 22.11 17.66 -9.96
C ALA A 483 21.76 16.63 -8.89
N MET A 484 20.68 16.86 -8.16
CA MET A 484 20.17 15.96 -7.14
C MET A 484 18.65 16.17 -6.97
N ALA A 485 17.96 15.14 -6.54
CA ALA A 485 16.52 15.16 -6.38
C ALA A 485 16.06 16.26 -5.42
N GLY A 486 14.91 16.89 -5.74
CA GLY A 486 14.30 17.93 -4.92
C GLY A 486 14.75 19.35 -5.27
N VAL A 487 14.16 20.34 -4.62
CA VAL A 487 14.41 21.74 -4.89
C VAL A 487 15.75 22.19 -4.28
N GLU A 488 16.73 22.42 -5.12
CA GLU A 488 18.08 22.79 -4.71
C GLU A 488 18.20 24.24 -4.24
N GLN A 489 18.99 24.41 -3.18
CA GLN A 489 19.56 25.70 -2.79
C GLN A 489 21.08 25.57 -2.82
N THR A 490 21.76 26.25 -3.75
CA THR A 490 23.22 26.22 -3.86
C THR A 490 23.81 27.58 -3.51
N GLU A 491 24.70 27.61 -2.52
CA GLU A 491 25.46 28.80 -2.11
C GLU A 491 26.87 28.44 -1.69
N ASN A 492 27.87 29.09 -2.29
CA ASN A 492 29.29 28.93 -1.94
C ASN A 492 29.79 27.46 -1.96
N GLY A 493 29.37 26.67 -2.92
CA GLY A 493 29.75 25.24 -3.04
C GLY A 493 29.02 24.31 -2.08
N THR A 494 27.98 24.78 -1.43
CA THR A 494 27.09 23.98 -0.60
C THR A 494 25.72 23.90 -1.27
N SER A 495 25.26 22.70 -1.58
CA SER A 495 23.93 22.43 -2.13
C SER A 495 23.09 21.71 -1.07
N THR A 496 21.83 22.13 -0.88
CA THR A 496 20.89 21.54 0.09
C THR A 496 19.58 21.24 -0.54
N VAL A 497 19.03 20.07 -0.25
CA VAL A 497 17.70 19.63 -0.68
C VAL A 497 16.92 19.01 0.46
N LYS A 498 15.60 18.97 0.28
CA LYS A 498 14.67 18.14 1.06
C LYS A 498 13.76 17.42 0.10
N LEU A 499 13.68 16.12 0.23
CA LEU A 499 12.82 15.26 -0.57
C LEU A 499 11.99 14.42 0.39
N GLU A 500 10.67 14.58 0.33
CA GLU A 500 9.73 13.87 1.21
C GLU A 500 9.27 12.59 0.53
N SER A 501 9.15 11.53 1.31
CA SER A 501 8.63 10.22 0.86
C SER A 501 9.34 9.69 -0.39
N ALA A 502 10.66 9.63 -0.38
CA ALA A 502 11.46 9.06 -1.45
C ALA A 502 12.06 7.73 -1.03
N ARG A 503 12.25 6.82 -2.00
CA ARG A 503 12.79 5.49 -1.70
C ARG A 503 14.30 5.50 -1.55
N ASP A 504 14.99 6.31 -2.35
CA ASP A 504 16.44 6.47 -2.28
C ASP A 504 16.89 7.86 -2.75
N PHE A 505 18.19 8.08 -2.77
CA PHE A 505 18.79 9.35 -3.13
C PHE A 505 20.11 9.16 -3.89
N ALA A 506 20.30 9.95 -4.93
CA ALA A 506 21.52 9.95 -5.73
C ALA A 506 21.92 11.37 -6.15
N VAL A 507 23.17 11.53 -6.60
CA VAL A 507 23.75 12.81 -6.98
C VAL A 507 24.63 12.68 -8.23
N VAL A 508 24.54 13.67 -9.13
CA VAL A 508 25.52 13.88 -10.21
C VAL A 508 26.24 15.21 -9.98
N VAL A 509 27.58 15.18 -10.00
CA VAL A 509 28.44 16.36 -9.81
C VAL A 509 29.42 16.50 -10.96
N CYS A 510 29.41 17.64 -11.64
CA CYS A 510 30.23 17.81 -12.85
C CYS A 510 30.73 19.27 -13.00
N ASP A 511 31.99 19.46 -13.39
CA ASP A 511 32.57 20.80 -13.58
C ASP A 511 32.42 21.38 -15.01
N PHE A 512 31.79 20.62 -15.94
CA PHE A 512 31.52 21.05 -17.32
C PHE A 512 30.08 20.77 -17.78
N MET A 513 29.16 20.40 -16.89
CA MET A 513 27.74 20.19 -17.18
C MET A 513 26.99 21.53 -17.25
N LYS A 514 26.01 21.61 -18.15
CA LYS A 514 25.08 22.74 -18.34
C LYS A 514 23.66 22.26 -18.15
N LYS A 515 22.71 23.21 -17.96
CA LYS A 515 21.29 22.83 -17.83
C LYS A 515 20.35 23.77 -18.56
N ASP A 516 19.24 23.21 -19.03
CA ASP A 516 18.02 23.92 -19.38
C ASP A 516 17.03 23.79 -18.21
N THR A 517 16.25 24.83 -17.96
CA THR A 517 15.19 24.76 -16.92
C THR A 517 13.89 25.26 -17.55
N PHE A 518 12.81 24.50 -17.35
CA PHE A 518 11.47 24.82 -17.81
C PHE A 518 10.41 24.27 -16.87
N ASP A 519 9.17 24.72 -17.04
CA ASP A 519 8.03 24.29 -16.21
C ASP A 519 7.10 23.39 -17.02
N VAL A 520 6.61 22.33 -16.38
CA VAL A 520 5.56 21.43 -16.89
C VAL A 520 4.45 21.33 -15.86
N ASN A 521 3.36 22.07 -16.06
CA ASN A 521 2.19 22.04 -15.17
C ASN A 521 2.50 22.33 -13.68
N GLY A 522 3.49 23.18 -13.41
CA GLY A 522 3.92 23.53 -12.04
C GLY A 522 5.04 22.63 -11.49
N ILE A 523 5.56 21.70 -12.30
CA ILE A 523 6.75 20.90 -12.00
C ILE A 523 7.95 21.56 -12.67
N THR A 524 8.99 21.89 -11.91
CA THR A 524 10.25 22.40 -12.47
C THR A 524 11.05 21.24 -13.07
N VAL A 525 11.42 21.32 -14.33
CA VAL A 525 12.31 20.35 -14.97
C VAL A 525 13.67 20.99 -15.20
N ASN A 526 14.72 20.36 -14.68
CA ASN A 526 16.12 20.69 -14.95
C ASN A 526 16.73 19.60 -15.84
N SER A 527 16.91 19.90 -17.12
CA SER A 527 17.53 19.00 -18.08
C SER A 527 19.00 19.37 -18.25
N TYR A 528 19.88 18.53 -17.71
CA TYR A 528 21.33 18.75 -17.77
C TYR A 528 21.90 18.10 -19.03
N TYR A 529 23.01 18.66 -19.54
CA TYR A 529 23.67 18.18 -20.75
C TYR A 529 25.18 18.49 -20.77
N LEU A 530 25.91 17.69 -21.54
CA LEU A 530 27.33 17.92 -21.85
C LEU A 530 27.49 18.46 -23.27
N ASP A 531 28.52 19.29 -23.49
CA ASP A 531 28.84 19.72 -24.84
C ASP A 531 29.44 18.56 -25.66
N GLY A 532 29.00 18.40 -26.90
CA GLY A 532 29.44 17.36 -27.81
C GLY A 532 28.89 17.55 -29.20
N LYS A 533 29.16 16.64 -30.12
CA LYS A 533 28.73 16.69 -31.50
C LYS A 533 27.20 16.68 -31.65
N PHE A 534 26.49 16.05 -30.79
CA PHE A 534 25.04 15.82 -30.84
C PHE A 534 24.26 16.59 -29.74
N THR A 535 24.85 17.65 -29.18
CA THR A 535 24.27 18.43 -28.07
C THR A 535 22.87 18.92 -28.37
N ASP A 536 22.67 19.47 -29.59
CA ASP A 536 21.36 20.05 -29.95
C ASP A 536 20.28 18.98 -30.10
N GLU A 537 20.62 17.83 -30.66
CA GLU A 537 19.73 16.68 -30.79
C GLU A 537 19.37 16.12 -29.41
N TYR A 538 20.37 15.83 -28.55
CA TYR A 538 20.22 15.35 -27.20
C TYR A 538 19.25 16.24 -26.39
N ARG A 539 19.53 17.56 -26.34
CA ARG A 539 18.70 18.54 -25.62
C ARG A 539 17.25 18.57 -26.11
N LYS A 540 17.07 18.64 -27.46
CA LYS A 540 15.73 18.69 -28.04
C LYS A 540 14.89 17.49 -27.70
N ILE A 541 15.47 16.28 -27.77
CA ILE A 541 14.78 15.03 -27.45
C ILE A 541 14.50 14.96 -25.96
N THR A 542 15.51 15.10 -25.11
CA THR A 542 15.36 15.03 -23.65
C THR A 542 14.30 16.01 -23.15
N ASN A 543 14.35 17.27 -23.60
CA ASN A 543 13.39 18.29 -23.16
C ASN A 543 11.95 17.98 -23.65
N ALA A 544 11.80 17.50 -24.89
CA ALA A 544 10.49 17.15 -25.42
C ALA A 544 9.90 15.90 -24.76
N VAL A 545 10.71 14.88 -24.50
CA VAL A 545 10.30 13.66 -23.81
C VAL A 545 9.91 13.98 -22.36
N ALA A 546 10.70 14.76 -21.65
CA ALA A 546 10.39 15.17 -20.28
C ALA A 546 9.05 15.92 -20.18
N GLU A 547 8.83 16.89 -21.09
CA GLU A 547 7.57 17.64 -21.16
C GLU A 547 6.37 16.73 -21.41
N ASP A 548 6.47 15.84 -22.40
CA ASP A 548 5.38 14.96 -22.79
C ASP A 548 5.15 13.83 -21.78
N SER A 549 6.19 13.17 -21.27
CA SER A 549 6.07 12.08 -20.31
C SER A 549 5.42 12.56 -18.99
N LEU A 550 5.90 13.66 -18.42
CA LEU A 550 5.31 14.23 -17.19
C LEU A 550 3.83 14.59 -17.39
N ARG A 551 3.50 15.19 -18.55
CA ARG A 551 2.11 15.53 -18.85
C ARG A 551 1.24 14.30 -19.06
N ILE A 552 1.67 13.37 -19.91
CA ILE A 552 0.90 12.18 -20.30
C ILE A 552 0.71 11.25 -19.10
N PHE A 553 1.77 10.94 -18.36
CA PHE A 553 1.68 10.03 -17.22
C PHE A 553 0.88 10.64 -16.07
N SER A 554 0.99 11.98 -15.84
CA SER A 554 0.15 12.67 -14.86
C SER A 554 -1.35 12.64 -15.23
N GLU A 555 -1.69 12.73 -16.52
CA GLU A 555 -3.07 12.69 -17.03
C GLU A 555 -3.65 11.27 -17.03
N GLU A 556 -2.85 10.27 -17.39
CA GLU A 556 -3.32 8.91 -17.61
C GLU A 556 -3.23 8.02 -16.34
N ILE A 557 -2.27 8.25 -15.45
CA ILE A 557 -2.00 7.41 -14.27
C ILE A 557 -2.37 8.14 -12.97
N GLY A 558 -1.70 9.26 -12.70
CA GLY A 558 -1.86 10.03 -11.48
C GLY A 558 -0.82 11.13 -11.35
N ALA A 559 -0.98 12.02 -10.38
CA ALA A 559 -0.11 13.19 -10.23
C ALA A 559 1.35 12.79 -9.98
N TYR A 560 2.30 13.47 -10.62
CA TYR A 560 3.72 13.35 -10.27
C TYR A 560 3.94 13.81 -8.82
N PRO A 561 4.66 13.05 -7.99
CA PRO A 561 4.66 13.28 -6.54
C PRO A 561 5.54 14.45 -6.09
N TYR A 562 6.53 14.85 -6.91
CA TYR A 562 7.51 15.85 -6.51
C TYR A 562 7.29 17.20 -7.24
N LYS A 563 7.98 18.26 -6.78
CA LYS A 563 7.90 19.60 -7.36
C LYS A 563 8.93 19.84 -8.46
N GLU A 564 9.92 18.98 -8.56
CA GLU A 564 11.05 19.10 -9.48
C GLU A 564 11.43 17.72 -10.03
N LEU A 565 11.87 17.69 -11.29
CA LEU A 565 12.49 16.54 -11.92
C LEU A 565 13.81 16.98 -12.53
N ASP A 566 14.90 16.38 -12.10
CA ASP A 566 16.22 16.52 -12.67
C ASP A 566 16.49 15.37 -13.66
N ILE A 567 17.04 15.69 -14.84
CA ILE A 567 17.49 14.70 -15.82
C ILE A 567 18.95 14.97 -16.09
N ALA A 568 19.86 14.16 -15.55
CA ALA A 568 21.29 14.39 -15.63
C ALA A 568 21.99 13.37 -16.55
N PRO A 569 22.92 13.81 -17.42
CA PRO A 569 23.77 12.88 -18.14
C PRO A 569 24.73 12.23 -17.16
N CYS A 570 24.93 10.95 -17.29
CA CYS A 570 25.99 10.27 -16.56
C CYS A 570 26.81 9.39 -17.50
N LEU A 571 28.02 9.08 -17.07
CA LEU A 571 28.95 8.26 -17.82
C LEU A 571 29.05 6.89 -17.11
N LEU A 572 27.88 6.22 -17.02
CA LEU A 572 27.71 4.91 -16.41
C LEU A 572 28.59 3.85 -17.06
N GLY A 573 28.77 2.76 -16.39
CA GLY A 573 29.45 1.59 -16.90
C GLY A 573 28.77 0.98 -18.13
N TYR A 574 29.35 -0.04 -18.67
CA TYR A 574 28.80 -0.79 -19.80
C TYR A 574 27.54 -1.56 -19.34
N GLY A 575 26.48 -1.46 -20.11
CA GLY A 575 25.23 -2.24 -19.92
C GLY A 575 24.03 -1.45 -19.42
N TYR A 576 24.21 -0.30 -18.76
CA TYR A 576 23.10 0.48 -18.24
C TYR A 576 22.63 1.58 -19.18
N GLY A 577 21.29 1.65 -19.39
CA GLY A 577 20.64 2.69 -20.19
C GLY A 577 20.47 3.97 -19.43
N GLY A 578 19.91 3.91 -18.26
CA GLY A 578 19.64 5.00 -17.34
C GLY A 578 19.48 4.51 -15.91
N MET A 579 19.01 5.38 -15.03
CA MET A 579 18.65 5.10 -13.64
C MET A 579 17.56 6.07 -13.19
N GLU A 580 16.65 5.56 -12.37
CA GLU A 580 15.31 6.09 -12.11
C GLU A 580 15.14 6.70 -10.71
N TYR A 581 16.19 7.23 -10.12
CA TYR A 581 16.09 7.75 -8.73
C TYR A 581 14.93 8.74 -8.56
N PRO A 582 14.21 8.70 -7.42
CA PRO A 582 13.10 9.60 -7.19
C PRO A 582 13.49 11.08 -7.37
N GLY A 583 12.85 11.74 -8.33
CA GLY A 583 13.14 13.12 -8.70
C GLY A 583 14.43 13.35 -9.48
N LEU A 584 15.26 12.33 -9.73
CA LEU A 584 16.49 12.41 -10.50
C LEU A 584 16.65 11.24 -11.48
N VAL A 585 16.45 11.47 -12.75
CA VAL A 585 16.80 10.53 -13.82
C VAL A 585 18.26 10.69 -14.20
N MET A 586 19.04 9.61 -14.21
CA MET A 586 20.39 9.57 -14.77
C MET A 586 20.35 8.89 -16.13
N ALA A 587 20.72 9.60 -17.20
CA ALA A 587 20.74 9.08 -18.55
C ALA A 587 22.17 8.79 -19.02
N ASN A 588 22.46 7.58 -19.46
CA ASN A 588 23.78 7.22 -19.98
C ASN A 588 24.09 8.02 -21.27
N ALA A 589 25.10 8.87 -21.17
CA ALA A 589 25.56 9.73 -22.25
C ALA A 589 26.93 9.32 -22.83
N SER A 590 27.46 8.13 -22.51
CA SER A 590 28.81 7.72 -22.90
C SER A 590 29.01 7.70 -24.41
N GLY A 591 28.13 7.09 -25.18
CA GLY A 591 28.20 7.06 -26.64
C GLY A 591 28.09 8.44 -27.30
N PHE A 592 27.19 9.29 -26.76
CA PHE A 592 27.01 10.68 -27.16
C PHE A 592 28.30 11.49 -26.89
N TYR A 593 28.83 11.39 -25.65
CA TYR A 593 29.99 12.17 -25.23
C TYR A 593 31.27 11.78 -26.03
N ASP A 594 31.50 10.47 -26.22
CA ASP A 594 32.65 9.98 -27.00
C ASP A 594 32.52 10.24 -28.51
N ASN A 595 31.41 10.88 -28.95
CA ASN A 595 31.08 11.10 -30.36
C ASN A 595 31.10 9.83 -31.22
N SER A 596 30.92 8.67 -30.59
CA SER A 596 30.99 7.37 -31.25
C SER A 596 29.64 6.97 -31.83
N PHE A 597 28.55 7.29 -31.12
CA PHE A 597 27.22 6.88 -31.48
C PHE A 597 26.15 7.73 -30.77
N PHE A 598 25.09 8.07 -31.48
CA PHE A 598 23.87 8.65 -30.89
C PHE A 598 22.67 8.12 -31.69
N ASP A 599 21.78 7.44 -31.03
CA ASP A 599 20.52 6.91 -31.54
C ASP A 599 19.38 7.70 -30.90
N ALA A 600 18.64 8.43 -31.74
CA ALA A 600 17.59 9.32 -31.26
C ALA A 600 16.36 8.55 -30.77
N ILE A 601 16.06 7.39 -31.39
CA ILE A 601 14.95 6.51 -30.98
C ILE A 601 15.26 5.90 -29.63
N SER A 602 16.39 5.24 -29.50
CA SER A 602 16.81 4.65 -28.23
C SER A 602 16.95 5.69 -27.10
N HIS A 603 17.28 6.94 -27.42
CA HIS A 603 17.35 8.01 -26.42
C HIS A 603 15.96 8.47 -25.97
N GLU A 604 14.99 8.55 -26.88
CA GLU A 604 13.58 8.83 -26.57
C GLU A 604 13.01 7.76 -25.64
N GLU A 605 13.13 6.50 -26.03
CA GLU A 605 12.63 5.33 -25.28
C GLU A 605 13.22 5.31 -23.86
N LYS A 606 14.55 5.43 -23.74
CA LYS A 606 15.24 5.47 -22.47
C LYS A 606 14.72 6.56 -21.54
N ILE A 607 14.65 7.81 -22.01
CA ILE A 607 14.22 8.92 -21.16
C ILE A 607 12.77 8.76 -20.73
N SER A 608 11.88 8.29 -21.60
CA SER A 608 10.48 8.04 -21.23
C SER A 608 10.34 6.88 -20.24
N HIS A 609 11.17 5.84 -20.37
CA HIS A 609 11.25 4.71 -19.46
C HIS A 609 11.67 5.13 -18.04
N GLU A 610 12.81 5.83 -17.92
CA GLU A 610 13.31 6.30 -16.63
C GLU A 610 12.33 7.30 -15.95
N ILE A 611 11.61 8.10 -16.75
CA ILE A 611 10.56 8.96 -16.19
C ILE A 611 9.34 8.14 -15.74
N ALA A 612 9.00 7.03 -16.42
CA ALA A 612 7.90 6.16 -16.03
C ALA A 612 8.11 5.53 -14.65
N HIS A 613 9.33 5.21 -14.29
CA HIS A 613 9.70 4.74 -12.97
C HIS A 613 9.40 5.73 -11.84
N GLN A 614 9.20 7.02 -12.13
CA GLN A 614 8.76 7.97 -11.10
C GLN A 614 7.36 7.62 -10.55
N TRP A 615 6.54 6.89 -11.31
CA TRP A 615 5.25 6.31 -10.89
C TRP A 615 5.42 4.88 -10.37
N PHE A 616 6.14 4.03 -11.12
CA PHE A 616 6.33 2.61 -10.83
C PHE A 616 7.80 2.32 -10.50
N TYR A 617 8.16 2.33 -9.31
CA TYR A 617 9.29 2.35 -8.42
C TYR A 617 9.17 3.54 -7.44
N GLY A 618 9.26 4.79 -7.90
CA GLY A 618 9.28 5.97 -7.02
C GLY A 618 8.05 6.04 -6.10
N VAL A 619 6.84 5.87 -6.65
CA VAL A 619 5.58 5.88 -5.89
C VAL A 619 5.14 4.47 -5.53
N VAL A 620 4.87 3.62 -6.51
CA VAL A 620 4.55 2.20 -6.25
C VAL A 620 5.82 1.39 -6.42
N GLY A 621 6.43 0.99 -5.31
CA GLY A 621 7.68 0.25 -5.31
C GLY A 621 7.51 -1.24 -5.09
N ASN A 622 8.60 -1.96 -5.25
CA ASN A 622 8.71 -3.40 -5.06
C ASN A 622 10.08 -3.74 -4.48
N ASN A 623 10.29 -5.00 -4.18
CA ASN A 623 11.63 -5.50 -3.90
C ASN A 623 12.31 -5.81 -5.24
N GLU A 624 13.06 -4.87 -5.79
CA GLU A 624 13.70 -4.99 -7.11
C GLU A 624 14.73 -6.15 -7.17
N TYR A 625 15.28 -6.55 -6.02
CA TYR A 625 16.18 -7.70 -5.96
C TYR A 625 15.47 -9.04 -6.19
N LEU A 626 14.18 -9.14 -5.84
CA LEU A 626 13.40 -10.38 -5.93
C LEU A 626 12.34 -10.34 -7.03
N GLU A 627 11.76 -9.18 -7.31
CA GLU A 627 10.52 -9.03 -8.08
C GLU A 627 10.60 -7.86 -9.06
N ALA A 628 11.76 -7.71 -9.75
CA ALA A 628 12.04 -6.60 -10.67
C ALA A 628 11.03 -6.49 -11.85
N TRP A 629 10.28 -7.55 -12.15
CA TRP A 629 9.24 -7.52 -13.18
C TRP A 629 8.15 -6.48 -12.90
N ILE A 630 7.97 -6.09 -11.62
CA ILE A 630 6.88 -5.19 -11.22
C ILE A 630 7.15 -3.77 -11.73
N ASP A 631 8.27 -3.17 -11.33
CA ASP A 631 8.61 -1.81 -11.76
C ASP A 631 9.00 -1.75 -13.24
N GLU A 632 9.86 -2.65 -13.70
CA GLU A 632 10.33 -2.72 -15.08
C GLU A 632 9.20 -3.01 -16.08
N GLY A 633 8.28 -3.93 -15.71
CA GLY A 633 7.13 -4.25 -16.55
C GLY A 633 6.17 -3.07 -16.70
N PHE A 634 5.83 -2.40 -15.61
CA PHE A 634 4.95 -1.23 -15.66
C PHE A 634 5.65 -0.02 -16.30
N ALA A 635 6.96 0.21 -16.07
CA ALA A 635 7.70 1.27 -16.75
C ALA A 635 7.77 1.03 -18.27
N THR A 636 8.05 -0.21 -18.70
CA THR A 636 8.04 -0.61 -20.12
C THR A 636 6.64 -0.44 -20.74
N LEU A 637 5.58 -0.71 -20.00
CA LEU A 637 4.21 -0.46 -20.45
C LEU A 637 3.96 1.04 -20.67
N LEU A 638 4.38 1.89 -19.74
CA LEU A 638 4.22 3.34 -19.89
C LEU A 638 5.04 3.87 -21.06
N GLU A 639 6.29 3.44 -21.20
CA GLU A 639 7.16 3.79 -22.32
C GLU A 639 6.52 3.43 -23.67
N LYS A 640 6.15 2.15 -23.85
CA LYS A 640 5.75 1.62 -25.16
C LYS A 640 4.31 1.95 -25.55
N ASP A 641 3.40 1.97 -24.59
CA ASP A 641 1.96 2.12 -24.87
C ASP A 641 1.46 3.53 -24.51
N VAL A 642 1.65 3.98 -23.27
CA VAL A 642 1.03 5.22 -22.81
C VAL A 642 1.72 6.43 -23.44
N PHE A 643 3.06 6.44 -23.43
CA PHE A 643 3.84 7.44 -24.14
C PHE A 643 3.99 7.07 -25.62
N GLY A 644 4.40 5.84 -25.93
CA GLY A 644 4.79 5.40 -27.26
C GLY A 644 3.70 5.52 -28.33
N LEU A 645 2.41 5.36 -27.94
CA LEU A 645 1.26 5.48 -28.84
C LEU A 645 0.57 6.87 -28.76
N ALA A 646 1.08 7.81 -27.97
CA ALA A 646 0.51 9.14 -27.85
C ALA A 646 0.84 10.03 -29.06
N ASP A 647 -0.07 10.94 -29.46
CA ASP A 647 0.27 12.02 -30.38
C ASP A 647 0.96 13.16 -29.60
N CYS A 648 2.28 13.11 -29.53
CA CYS A 648 3.06 13.99 -28.72
C CYS A 648 4.14 14.75 -29.51
N LYS A 649 4.79 15.72 -28.87
CA LYS A 649 5.83 16.56 -29.46
C LYS A 649 7.14 15.80 -29.63
N ALA A 650 7.48 14.95 -28.65
CA ALA A 650 8.71 14.17 -28.66
C ALA A 650 8.84 13.30 -29.92
N HIS A 651 7.80 12.56 -30.27
CA HIS A 651 7.76 11.74 -31.48
C HIS A 651 8.00 12.54 -32.77
N LYS A 652 7.48 13.76 -32.83
CA LYS A 652 7.70 14.65 -33.99
C LYS A 652 9.14 15.12 -34.04
N VAL A 653 9.76 15.39 -32.91
CA VAL A 653 11.18 15.78 -32.82
C VAL A 653 12.08 14.62 -33.28
N VAL A 654 11.82 13.41 -32.84
CA VAL A 654 12.63 12.25 -33.24
C VAL A 654 12.42 11.89 -34.70
N ALA A 655 11.20 11.93 -35.22
CA ALA A 655 10.89 11.70 -36.63
C ALA A 655 11.52 12.71 -37.62
N GLU A 656 11.84 13.91 -37.13
CA GLU A 656 12.62 14.88 -37.94
C GLU A 656 14.10 14.48 -38.05
N LEU A 657 14.63 13.74 -37.09
CA LEU A 657 16.03 13.31 -37.00
C LEU A 657 16.24 11.91 -37.61
N GLU A 658 15.30 11.00 -37.39
CA GLU A 658 15.38 9.59 -37.81
C GLU A 658 14.32 9.28 -38.87
N LYS A 659 14.77 8.93 -40.08
CA LYS A 659 13.86 8.67 -41.20
C LYS A 659 13.08 7.37 -41.06
N ASP A 660 13.62 6.45 -40.32
CA ASP A 660 13.02 5.13 -40.09
C ASP A 660 12.22 5.09 -38.79
N TYR A 661 11.87 6.26 -38.21
CA TYR A 661 11.05 6.33 -37.01
C TYR A 661 9.69 5.70 -37.29
N PRO A 662 9.25 4.70 -36.47
CA PRO A 662 8.04 3.94 -36.74
C PRO A 662 6.79 4.84 -36.61
N ASP A 663 5.86 4.73 -37.56
CA ASP A 663 4.55 5.33 -37.42
C ASP A 663 3.66 4.53 -36.45
N LEU A 664 2.48 5.04 -36.15
CA LEU A 664 1.56 4.43 -35.17
C LEU A 664 1.16 3.00 -35.57
N GLU A 665 0.94 2.73 -36.87
CA GLU A 665 0.58 1.37 -37.35
C GLU A 665 1.73 0.39 -37.12
N GLN A 666 2.97 0.83 -37.37
CA GLN A 666 4.17 0.03 -37.11
C GLN A 666 4.40 -0.21 -35.62
N LYS A 667 4.17 0.79 -34.77
CA LYS A 667 4.24 0.62 -33.30
C LYS A 667 3.21 -0.38 -32.77
N GLU A 668 1.99 -0.33 -33.29
CA GLU A 668 0.94 -1.32 -32.97
C GLU A 668 1.30 -2.74 -33.43
N GLN A 669 1.97 -2.86 -34.58
CA GLN A 669 2.47 -4.14 -35.06
C GLN A 669 3.58 -4.68 -34.17
N ILE A 670 4.56 -3.84 -33.78
CA ILE A 670 5.64 -4.22 -32.85
C ILE A 670 5.06 -4.74 -31.54
N ARG A 671 4.06 -4.06 -30.99
CA ARG A 671 3.35 -4.51 -29.79
C ARG A 671 2.79 -5.94 -29.96
N THR A 672 2.11 -6.20 -31.05
CA THR A 672 1.53 -7.52 -31.33
C THR A 672 2.62 -8.60 -31.46
N GLU A 673 3.71 -8.29 -32.14
CA GLU A 673 4.84 -9.19 -32.32
C GLU A 673 5.54 -9.51 -30.98
N LEU A 674 5.62 -8.56 -30.06
CA LEU A 674 6.19 -8.78 -28.71
C LEU A 674 5.33 -9.73 -27.87
N ILE A 675 4.00 -9.64 -27.93
CA ILE A 675 3.10 -10.58 -27.25
C ILE A 675 3.28 -12.00 -27.82
N GLU A 676 3.31 -12.13 -29.14
CA GLU A 676 3.54 -13.44 -29.78
C GLU A 676 4.92 -14.02 -29.43
N TYR A 677 5.97 -13.19 -29.45
CA TYR A 677 7.32 -13.58 -29.08
C TYR A 677 7.39 -14.06 -27.63
N ALA A 678 6.79 -13.33 -26.70
CA ALA A 678 6.75 -13.73 -25.31
C ALA A 678 6.08 -15.11 -25.15
N ARG A 679 4.89 -15.31 -25.71
CA ARG A 679 4.18 -16.61 -25.66
C ARG A 679 4.99 -17.78 -26.22
N GLU A 680 5.78 -17.58 -27.26
CA GLU A 680 6.59 -18.63 -27.87
C GLU A 680 7.94 -18.82 -27.16
N GLY A 681 8.55 -17.77 -26.66
CA GLY A 681 9.92 -17.70 -26.18
C GLY A 681 10.11 -18.02 -24.69
N TYR A 682 9.14 -17.69 -23.84
CA TYR A 682 9.26 -17.79 -22.38
C TYR A 682 9.11 -19.21 -21.78
N LYS A 683 9.32 -20.24 -22.55
CA LYS A 683 9.24 -21.63 -22.05
C LYS A 683 10.43 -21.93 -21.13
N GLY A 684 10.20 -21.88 -19.83
CA GLY A 684 11.15 -22.36 -18.82
C GLY A 684 11.61 -21.38 -17.76
N PHE A 685 11.19 -20.14 -17.79
CA PHE A 685 11.35 -19.18 -16.69
C PHE A 685 10.07 -18.42 -16.43
N TYR A 686 9.93 -17.92 -15.22
CA TYR A 686 8.75 -17.20 -14.75
C TYR A 686 9.16 -15.76 -14.40
N LEU A 687 8.24 -14.80 -14.55
CA LEU A 687 8.50 -13.39 -14.26
C LEU A 687 8.87 -13.13 -12.79
N ASN A 688 8.37 -13.93 -11.87
CA ASN A 688 8.73 -13.89 -10.45
C ASN A 688 9.99 -14.73 -10.13
N THR A 689 10.87 -14.98 -11.12
CA THR A 689 12.20 -15.54 -10.88
C THR A 689 13.11 -14.40 -10.44
N PRO A 690 13.75 -14.47 -9.26
CA PRO A 690 14.67 -13.41 -8.85
C PRO A 690 15.78 -13.19 -9.89
N PRO A 691 16.17 -11.93 -10.17
CA PRO A 691 17.19 -11.59 -11.19
C PRO A 691 18.46 -12.43 -11.13
N HIS A 692 18.98 -12.69 -9.94
CA HIS A 692 20.21 -13.49 -9.72
C HIS A 692 20.07 -15.00 -9.98
N ASP A 693 18.85 -15.51 -10.18
CA ASP A 693 18.58 -16.93 -10.48
C ASP A 693 18.51 -17.20 -11.99
N PHE A 694 18.53 -16.17 -12.83
CA PHE A 694 18.60 -16.38 -14.28
C PHE A 694 19.96 -16.95 -14.70
N SER A 695 19.94 -17.95 -15.56
CA SER A 695 21.15 -18.66 -16.01
C SER A 695 21.99 -17.88 -17.02
N GLU A 696 21.45 -16.90 -17.68
CA GLU A 696 22.06 -16.03 -18.67
C GLU A 696 21.46 -14.62 -18.57
N GLU A 697 22.29 -13.58 -18.58
CA GLU A 697 21.90 -12.15 -18.50
C GLU A 697 20.75 -11.76 -19.48
N ARG A 698 20.78 -12.28 -20.70
CA ARG A 698 19.70 -12.03 -21.68
C ARG A 698 18.32 -12.48 -21.20
N PHE A 699 18.22 -13.53 -20.36
CA PHE A 699 16.94 -14.01 -19.85
C PHE A 699 16.36 -13.06 -18.81
N TYR A 700 17.22 -12.35 -18.07
CA TYR A 700 16.78 -11.26 -17.20
C TYR A 700 16.07 -10.16 -18.03
N GLY A 701 16.74 -9.57 -19.01
CA GLY A 701 16.13 -8.53 -19.85
C GLY A 701 14.88 -9.01 -20.63
N ASP A 702 14.89 -10.28 -21.10
CA ASP A 702 13.71 -10.85 -21.77
C ASP A 702 12.52 -11.06 -20.82
N ALA A 703 12.76 -11.40 -19.55
CA ALA A 703 11.70 -11.61 -18.56
C ALA A 703 11.15 -10.29 -18.02
N GLU A 704 12.04 -9.47 -17.43
CA GLU A 704 11.65 -8.30 -16.65
C GLU A 704 11.06 -7.18 -17.51
N TYR A 705 11.54 -7.00 -18.73
CA TYR A 705 11.04 -5.96 -19.66
C TYR A 705 10.00 -6.53 -20.64
N ASN A 706 10.41 -7.45 -21.51
CA ASN A 706 9.53 -7.89 -22.60
C ASN A 706 8.41 -8.83 -22.12
N GLY A 707 8.71 -9.75 -21.19
CA GLY A 707 7.75 -10.71 -20.66
C GLY A 707 6.70 -10.03 -19.78
N SER A 708 7.13 -9.15 -18.93
CA SER A 708 6.22 -8.39 -18.05
C SER A 708 5.32 -7.47 -18.86
N TYR A 709 5.87 -6.81 -19.87
CA TYR A 709 5.06 -6.04 -20.81
C TYR A 709 4.03 -6.93 -21.53
N ALA A 710 4.44 -8.10 -22.02
CA ALA A 710 3.52 -9.03 -22.70
C ALA A 710 2.43 -9.55 -21.76
N PHE A 711 2.76 -9.86 -20.51
CA PHE A 711 1.77 -10.24 -19.49
C PHE A 711 0.72 -9.14 -19.32
N LEU A 712 1.14 -7.90 -19.10
CA LEU A 712 0.24 -6.75 -18.92
C LEU A 712 -0.64 -6.53 -20.19
N GLN A 713 -0.11 -6.75 -21.38
CA GLN A 713 -0.90 -6.68 -22.63
C GLN A 713 -1.93 -7.81 -22.72
N GLU A 714 -1.63 -9.02 -22.27
CA GLU A 714 -2.63 -10.10 -22.23
C GLU A 714 -3.75 -9.80 -21.24
N VAL A 715 -3.42 -9.25 -20.07
CA VAL A 715 -4.42 -8.73 -19.12
C VAL A 715 -5.31 -7.68 -19.80
N ARG A 716 -4.71 -6.71 -20.48
CA ARG A 716 -5.43 -5.66 -21.22
C ARG A 716 -6.37 -6.22 -22.28
N LEU A 717 -5.91 -7.18 -23.06
CA LEU A 717 -6.73 -7.83 -24.09
C LEU A 717 -7.94 -8.56 -23.49
N LEU A 718 -7.78 -9.13 -22.30
CA LEU A 718 -8.84 -9.85 -21.60
C LEU A 718 -9.89 -8.92 -20.97
N ILE A 719 -9.46 -7.82 -20.31
CA ILE A 719 -10.39 -6.93 -19.59
C ILE A 719 -10.87 -5.74 -20.45
N GLY A 720 -10.16 -5.42 -21.54
CA GLY A 720 -10.45 -4.31 -22.45
C GLY A 720 -9.77 -3.01 -22.07
N ASP A 721 -9.60 -2.09 -23.04
CA ASP A 721 -8.80 -0.86 -22.89
C ASP A 721 -9.28 0.08 -21.78
N ASP A 722 -10.60 0.28 -21.66
CA ASP A 722 -11.16 1.21 -20.67
C ASP A 722 -10.96 0.69 -19.25
N ALA A 723 -11.21 -0.60 -19.01
CA ALA A 723 -10.99 -1.24 -17.73
C ALA A 723 -9.49 -1.31 -17.37
N PHE A 724 -8.63 -1.53 -18.37
CA PHE A 724 -7.18 -1.55 -18.15
C PHE A 724 -6.63 -0.17 -17.73
N LYS A 725 -7.11 0.91 -18.35
CA LYS A 725 -6.75 2.28 -17.95
C LYS A 725 -7.23 2.60 -16.53
N ASP A 726 -8.44 2.19 -16.19
CA ASP A 726 -8.97 2.31 -14.83
C ASP A 726 -8.14 1.50 -13.84
N MET A 727 -7.72 0.29 -14.21
CA MET A 727 -6.84 -0.56 -13.42
C MET A 727 -5.50 0.13 -13.11
N LEU A 728 -4.85 0.73 -14.09
CA LEU A 728 -3.56 1.42 -13.88
C LEU A 728 -3.68 2.59 -12.90
N ARG A 729 -4.74 3.40 -13.03
CA ARG A 729 -5.03 4.50 -12.11
C ARG A 729 -5.31 4.01 -10.70
N SER A 730 -6.20 3.04 -10.58
CA SER A 730 -6.56 2.44 -9.29
C SER A 730 -5.39 1.72 -8.65
N TYR A 731 -4.49 1.11 -9.43
CA TYR A 731 -3.25 0.50 -8.94
C TYR A 731 -2.34 1.56 -8.30
N TYR A 732 -2.10 2.66 -9.01
CA TYR A 732 -1.33 3.79 -8.51
C TYR A 732 -1.94 4.37 -7.22
N GLU A 733 -3.26 4.60 -7.18
CA GLU A 733 -3.95 5.15 -6.00
C GLU A 733 -3.94 4.18 -4.81
N THR A 734 -4.19 2.89 -5.05
CA THR A 734 -4.26 1.86 -4.00
C THR A 734 -2.92 1.61 -3.34
N PHE A 735 -1.85 1.66 -4.13
CA PHE A 735 -0.49 1.36 -3.66
C PHE A 735 0.41 2.60 -3.58
N TYR A 736 -0.18 3.78 -3.46
CA TYR A 736 0.56 5.04 -3.35
C TYR A 736 1.55 5.01 -2.17
N MET A 737 2.85 5.21 -2.45
CA MET A 737 3.97 5.15 -1.49
C MET A 737 4.09 3.82 -0.73
N LYS A 738 3.66 2.70 -1.32
CA LYS A 738 3.82 1.36 -0.76
C LYS A 738 4.82 0.53 -1.54
N THR A 739 5.37 -0.48 -0.87
CA THR A 739 6.15 -1.56 -1.46
C THR A 739 5.25 -2.78 -1.64
N VAL A 740 5.05 -3.25 -2.88
CA VAL A 740 4.13 -4.34 -3.21
C VAL A 740 4.89 -5.61 -3.58
N THR A 741 4.23 -6.74 -3.40
CA THR A 741 4.69 -8.07 -3.81
C THR A 741 3.97 -8.55 -5.07
N THR A 742 4.55 -9.51 -5.78
CA THR A 742 3.88 -10.20 -6.91
C THR A 742 2.47 -10.67 -6.53
N LYS A 743 2.31 -11.23 -5.33
CA LYS A 743 1.01 -11.69 -4.86
C LYS A 743 -0.02 -10.57 -4.80
N GLU A 744 0.35 -9.43 -4.21
CA GLU A 744 -0.56 -8.27 -4.09
C GLU A 744 -0.94 -7.70 -5.46
N VAL A 745 0.02 -7.63 -6.39
CA VAL A 745 -0.24 -7.19 -7.78
C VAL A 745 -1.20 -8.15 -8.49
N LEU A 746 -0.98 -9.46 -8.40
CA LEU A 746 -1.84 -10.44 -9.05
C LEU A 746 -3.24 -10.50 -8.42
N ASP A 747 -3.34 -10.39 -7.11
CA ASP A 747 -4.63 -10.30 -6.41
C ASP A 747 -5.40 -9.03 -6.79
N PHE A 748 -4.70 -7.89 -6.92
CA PHE A 748 -5.29 -6.66 -7.42
C PHE A 748 -5.80 -6.81 -8.87
N ILE A 749 -5.02 -7.40 -9.78
CA ILE A 749 -5.46 -7.66 -11.17
C ILE A 749 -6.71 -8.54 -11.20
N ARG A 750 -6.79 -9.56 -10.33
CA ARG A 750 -7.97 -10.42 -10.21
C ARG A 750 -9.23 -9.66 -9.79
N THR A 751 -9.14 -8.53 -9.14
CA THR A 751 -10.32 -7.70 -8.83
C THR A 751 -11.02 -7.16 -10.08
N TYR A 752 -10.30 -7.03 -11.19
CA TYR A 752 -10.83 -6.61 -12.49
C TYR A 752 -11.38 -7.77 -13.32
N ASN A 753 -10.82 -8.96 -13.17
CA ASN A 753 -11.32 -10.16 -13.84
C ASN A 753 -10.85 -11.41 -13.10
N ASN A 754 -11.79 -12.13 -12.47
CA ASN A 754 -11.54 -13.38 -11.74
C ASN A 754 -12.04 -14.58 -12.55
N SER A 755 -11.73 -14.63 -13.84
CA SER A 755 -12.10 -15.72 -14.72
C SER A 755 -11.01 -16.78 -14.82
N LYS A 756 -11.38 -17.97 -15.29
CA LYS A 756 -10.42 -19.04 -15.58
C LYS A 756 -9.39 -18.65 -16.65
N GLU A 757 -9.77 -17.79 -17.58
CA GLU A 757 -8.87 -17.25 -18.61
C GLU A 757 -7.78 -16.35 -17.97
N MET A 758 -8.12 -15.55 -16.95
CA MET A 758 -7.13 -14.78 -16.18
C MET A 758 -6.16 -15.70 -15.44
N ASP A 759 -6.66 -16.75 -14.79
CA ASP A 759 -5.80 -17.73 -14.12
C ASP A 759 -4.85 -18.43 -15.11
N GLU A 760 -5.34 -18.77 -16.32
CA GLU A 760 -4.51 -19.38 -17.38
C GLU A 760 -3.40 -18.42 -17.87
N ILE A 761 -3.65 -17.11 -17.92
CA ILE A 761 -2.61 -16.10 -18.22
C ILE A 761 -1.61 -16.05 -17.06
N ILE A 762 -2.07 -15.91 -15.83
CA ILE A 762 -1.20 -15.83 -14.64
C ILE A 762 -0.33 -17.09 -14.53
N ASP A 763 -0.91 -18.30 -14.63
CA ASP A 763 -0.19 -19.58 -14.55
C ASP A 763 0.85 -19.75 -15.68
N PHE A 764 0.72 -19.03 -16.79
CA PHE A 764 1.70 -19.04 -17.86
C PHE A 764 2.97 -18.24 -17.54
N TYR A 765 2.80 -17.08 -16.89
CA TYR A 765 3.89 -16.14 -16.61
C TYR A 765 4.47 -16.29 -15.20
N PHE A 766 3.75 -16.82 -14.24
CA PHE A 766 4.16 -16.92 -12.83
C PHE A 766 4.13 -18.36 -12.32
N LYS A 767 4.98 -18.60 -11.27
CA LYS A 767 5.11 -19.93 -10.65
C LYS A 767 4.33 -20.00 -9.35
#